data_0301a19b079c1222bc00e7d85968794b
#
_entry.id   0301a19b079c1222bc00e7d85968794b
#
_cell.length_a   1.000
_cell.length_b   1.000
_cell.length_c   1.000
_cell.angle_alpha   90.00
_cell.angle_beta   90.00
_cell.angle_gamma   90.00
#
_symmetry.space_group_name_H-M   'P 1'
#
loop_
_entity.id
_entity.type
_entity.pdbx_description
1 polymer ?
#
loop_
_entity_poly.entity_id
_entity_poly.type
_entity_poly.pdbx_seq_one_letter_code
_entity_poly.pdbx_strand_id
1 'polypeptide(L)'
;VEVYIQKQDSTQGSLILTIEDDNGKVIDRSEVEVSNVKPETWYKFYTKGKYQIGSQYTLHIMASGTNGSIALQKAISSYMSEENKTGEVLLSFAYKKATFNHEVRILISFFIISLWFILLSTCFAEKKKKTIQLIGIVGVVVTVLSWNFVFSSIEGQTTSNTAFQVYNDSLNTGISEAEKYNDFYVADDTYQYGLGRYSSINGSYYGMRNPYTNNDEWTEGYSKTESAILVSESPYIEKISENAKKIRFQNGDTYVIKNIKKIGENYRIDLDGPVLSSSEQGALDYAVFIDASGSDLPRGYLSPYKQQFGLQGKVFRIVYRVLHNGDTALHMLKLACSMISALVFVIISILIKKKYNAIMAGCFLLTFWLSPWTALFAQNLYWVEFTWFIPMAVGLYCSLNINNSKARYISYFLAFVSILIKCLCGYEYISAVMMGLITFMLTDLIAAILSRDKGKAILLFRTTFIMGLVALLGFIAAICMHAILRGNGNLLEGIITIFKSDVLRRTAGADLNQLSANLWDSMNASVWEVFCRYFHFDTDIIVGIPGKLFQVICIIPLGIFAYDFHNRKLDVIKVALYIVTFLTSISWIVLAKSHSYVHTFLNFVLWYFGFVQVCVYVIFDHFSRVVSSHRAEGQV
;
A
#
# COMPACT_ATOMS: atom_id res chain seq x y z
N VAL A 1 -6.28 -25.55 0.60
CA VAL A 1 -7.66 -25.05 0.56
C VAL A 1 -7.95 -24.39 1.89
N GLU A 2 -8.35 -23.14 1.88
CA GLU A 2 -8.72 -22.39 3.10
C GLU A 2 -10.20 -22.11 3.10
N VAL A 3 -10.83 -22.34 4.24
CA VAL A 3 -12.29 -22.19 4.42
C VAL A 3 -12.56 -21.47 5.73
N TYR A 4 -13.40 -20.46 5.69
CA TYR A 4 -13.87 -19.80 6.91
C TYR A 4 -14.98 -20.62 7.57
N ILE A 5 -14.74 -21.03 8.82
CA ILE A 5 -15.64 -21.93 9.55
C ILE A 5 -16.26 -21.18 10.72
N GLN A 6 -17.58 -21.13 10.75
CA GLN A 6 -18.37 -20.71 11.89
C GLN A 6 -18.96 -21.93 12.57
N LYS A 7 -18.70 -22.12 13.85
CA LYS A 7 -19.26 -23.19 14.64
C LYS A 7 -19.47 -22.77 16.09
N GLN A 8 -20.29 -23.51 16.82
CA GLN A 8 -20.37 -23.40 18.27
C GLN A 8 -19.21 -24.16 18.91
N ASP A 9 -18.72 -23.70 20.06
CA ASP A 9 -17.58 -24.32 20.75
C ASP A 9 -17.79 -25.79 21.09
N SER A 10 -19.04 -26.20 21.36
CA SER A 10 -19.40 -27.59 21.70
C SER A 10 -19.57 -28.51 20.50
N THR A 11 -19.41 -28.01 19.26
CA THR A 11 -19.62 -28.82 18.06
C THR A 11 -18.54 -29.88 17.90
N GLN A 12 -18.94 -31.14 17.77
CA GLN A 12 -18.07 -32.31 17.54
C GLN A 12 -18.35 -32.89 16.16
N GLY A 13 -17.51 -33.82 15.71
CA GLY A 13 -17.57 -34.47 14.41
C GLY A 13 -16.38 -34.11 13.53
N SER A 14 -16.44 -34.46 12.25
CA SER A 14 -15.35 -34.21 11.30
C SER A 14 -15.83 -33.36 10.12
N LEU A 15 -14.94 -32.50 9.61
CA LEU A 15 -15.06 -31.86 8.29
C LEU A 15 -14.13 -32.59 7.33
N ILE A 16 -14.70 -33.02 6.21
CA ILE A 16 -13.99 -33.80 5.19
C ILE A 16 -13.98 -32.97 3.90
N LEU A 17 -12.78 -32.65 3.42
CA LEU A 17 -12.57 -32.09 2.10
C LEU A 17 -12.20 -33.23 1.14
N THR A 18 -12.93 -33.34 0.02
CA THR A 18 -12.65 -34.27 -1.07
C THR A 18 -12.47 -33.48 -2.36
N ILE A 19 -11.45 -33.83 -3.15
CA ILE A 19 -11.18 -33.21 -4.45
C ILE A 19 -11.30 -34.29 -5.52
N GLU A 20 -12.15 -34.07 -6.51
CA GLU A 20 -12.41 -35.00 -7.61
C GLU A 20 -11.98 -34.40 -8.94
N ASP A 21 -11.53 -35.23 -9.87
CA ASP A 21 -11.26 -34.84 -11.26
C ASP A 21 -12.54 -34.81 -12.12
N ASP A 22 -12.42 -34.40 -13.37
CA ASP A 22 -13.54 -34.32 -14.33
C ASP A 22 -14.29 -35.65 -14.55
N ASN A 23 -13.70 -36.77 -14.13
CA ASN A 23 -14.28 -38.10 -14.24
C ASN A 23 -14.92 -38.56 -12.92
N GLY A 24 -14.99 -37.68 -11.89
CA GLY A 24 -15.50 -38.00 -10.57
C GLY A 24 -14.56 -38.89 -9.73
N LYS A 25 -13.31 -39.02 -10.13
CA LYS A 25 -12.32 -39.77 -9.37
C LYS A 25 -11.72 -38.89 -8.28
N VAL A 26 -11.79 -39.37 -7.04
CA VAL A 26 -11.14 -38.69 -5.90
C VAL A 26 -9.62 -38.68 -6.07
N ILE A 27 -9.07 -37.48 -6.15
CA ILE A 27 -7.62 -37.23 -6.26
C ILE A 27 -7.02 -37.00 -4.90
N ASP A 28 -7.75 -36.33 -4.03
CA ASP A 28 -7.29 -36.00 -2.67
C ASP A 28 -8.42 -35.96 -1.68
N ARG A 29 -8.10 -36.27 -0.43
CA ARG A 29 -9.01 -36.20 0.71
C ARG A 29 -8.27 -35.70 1.94
N SER A 30 -8.84 -34.72 2.60
CA SER A 30 -8.34 -34.19 3.86
C SER A 30 -9.47 -34.15 4.90
N GLU A 31 -9.21 -34.61 6.10
CA GLU A 31 -10.19 -34.67 7.17
C GLU A 31 -9.65 -33.96 8.41
N VAL A 32 -10.52 -33.24 9.11
CA VAL A 32 -10.22 -32.56 10.36
C VAL A 32 -11.35 -32.76 11.36
N GLU A 33 -11.01 -33.06 12.59
CA GLU A 33 -11.96 -33.05 13.69
C GLU A 33 -12.39 -31.61 13.99
N VAL A 34 -13.69 -31.39 14.05
CA VAL A 34 -14.29 -30.05 14.27
C VAL A 34 -13.85 -29.46 15.63
N SER A 35 -13.60 -30.32 16.63
CA SER A 35 -13.06 -29.93 17.93
C SER A 35 -11.70 -29.22 17.84
N ASN A 36 -10.90 -29.57 16.83
CA ASN A 36 -9.57 -28.98 16.58
C ASN A 36 -9.62 -27.67 15.79
N VAL A 37 -10.80 -27.28 15.30
CA VAL A 37 -11.00 -26.03 14.55
C VAL A 37 -11.52 -24.96 15.51
N LYS A 38 -10.87 -23.81 15.57
CA LYS A 38 -11.37 -22.68 16.36
C LYS A 38 -12.66 -22.12 15.74
N PRO A 39 -13.62 -21.67 16.56
CA PRO A 39 -14.81 -20.96 16.04
C PRO A 39 -14.39 -19.68 15.32
N GLU A 40 -15.14 -19.29 14.32
CA GLU A 40 -14.95 -18.04 13.55
C GLU A 40 -13.51 -17.87 13.03
N THR A 41 -12.97 -18.89 12.39
CA THR A 41 -11.58 -18.88 11.90
C THR A 41 -11.45 -19.42 10.48
N TRP A 42 -10.41 -18.96 9.77
CA TRP A 42 -9.98 -19.59 8.54
C TRP A 42 -9.24 -20.88 8.85
N TYR A 43 -9.72 -22.00 8.34
CA TYR A 43 -9.06 -23.29 8.48
C TYR A 43 -8.44 -23.72 7.16
N LYS A 44 -7.18 -24.19 7.22
CA LYS A 44 -6.42 -24.62 6.06
C LYS A 44 -6.40 -26.14 5.96
N PHE A 45 -7.05 -26.67 4.93
CA PHE A 45 -6.91 -28.06 4.54
C PHE A 45 -5.65 -28.26 3.71
N TYR A 46 -4.81 -29.19 4.10
CA TYR A 46 -3.60 -29.52 3.37
C TYR A 46 -3.92 -30.64 2.37
N THR A 47 -3.64 -30.38 1.10
CA THR A 47 -3.86 -31.34 0.01
C THR A 47 -2.51 -31.79 -0.52
N LYS A 48 -2.39 -33.10 -0.84
CA LYS A 48 -1.15 -33.74 -1.33
C LYS A 48 -1.27 -34.24 -2.78
N GLY A 49 -2.44 -34.09 -3.39
CA GLY A 49 -2.71 -34.53 -4.74
C GLY A 49 -1.85 -33.84 -5.80
N LYS A 50 -1.63 -34.54 -6.91
CA LYS A 50 -1.01 -33.96 -8.10
C LYS A 50 -2.10 -33.43 -9.01
N TYR A 51 -2.11 -32.13 -9.24
CA TYR A 51 -3.11 -31.43 -10.04
C TYR A 51 -2.53 -31.08 -11.41
N GLN A 52 -3.30 -31.35 -12.48
CA GLN A 52 -2.92 -30.96 -13.84
C GLN A 52 -3.45 -29.56 -14.16
N ILE A 53 -2.61 -28.77 -14.79
CA ILE A 53 -2.95 -27.40 -15.17
C ILE A 53 -3.94 -27.43 -16.34
N GLY A 54 -5.05 -26.68 -16.21
CA GLY A 54 -6.09 -26.62 -17.24
C GLY A 54 -7.20 -27.66 -17.08
N SER A 55 -7.11 -28.55 -16.08
CA SER A 55 -8.19 -29.47 -15.73
C SER A 55 -9.12 -28.82 -14.70
N GLN A 56 -10.39 -29.16 -14.76
CA GLN A 56 -11.37 -28.79 -13.74
C GLN A 56 -11.33 -29.80 -12.60
N TYR A 57 -11.59 -29.34 -11.40
CA TYR A 57 -11.64 -30.18 -10.20
C TYR A 57 -12.84 -29.75 -9.37
N THR A 58 -13.59 -30.72 -8.88
CA THR A 58 -14.72 -30.48 -7.98
C THR A 58 -14.28 -30.68 -6.53
N LEU A 59 -14.58 -29.72 -5.67
CA LEU A 59 -14.28 -29.78 -4.25
C LEU A 59 -15.57 -29.99 -3.46
N HIS A 60 -15.60 -31.03 -2.66
CA HIS A 60 -16.70 -31.33 -1.74
C HIS A 60 -16.22 -31.12 -0.32
N ILE A 61 -16.96 -30.35 0.46
CA ILE A 61 -16.76 -30.23 1.91
C ILE A 61 -18.00 -30.79 2.60
N MET A 62 -17.81 -31.86 3.36
CA MET A 62 -18.87 -32.55 4.07
C MET A 62 -18.62 -32.48 5.57
N ALA A 63 -19.68 -32.30 6.33
CA ALA A 63 -19.68 -32.49 7.77
C ALA A 63 -20.17 -33.93 8.08
N SER A 64 -19.41 -34.67 8.86
CA SER A 64 -19.72 -36.06 9.24
C SER A 64 -19.77 -36.20 10.75
N GLY A 65 -20.86 -36.81 11.24
CA GLY A 65 -21.04 -37.09 12.66
C GLY A 65 -21.15 -35.84 13.54
N THR A 66 -21.54 -34.70 12.99
CA THR A 66 -21.60 -33.44 13.72
C THR A 66 -22.84 -33.33 14.60
N ASN A 67 -22.63 -32.94 15.84
CA ASN A 67 -23.69 -32.61 16.79
C ASN A 67 -23.82 -31.09 16.92
N GLY A 68 -24.37 -30.42 15.94
CA GLY A 68 -24.53 -28.97 15.91
C GLY A 68 -24.44 -28.39 14.51
N SER A 69 -24.67 -27.09 14.39
CA SER A 69 -24.59 -26.40 13.12
C SER A 69 -23.14 -25.92 12.86
N ILE A 70 -22.68 -26.22 11.67
CA ILE A 70 -21.44 -25.65 11.12
C ILE A 70 -21.85 -24.81 9.91
N ALA A 71 -21.49 -23.54 9.90
CA ALA A 71 -21.65 -22.68 8.75
C ALA A 71 -20.29 -22.45 8.10
N LEU A 72 -20.23 -22.60 6.79
CA LEU A 72 -19.10 -22.23 5.97
C LEU A 72 -19.39 -20.87 5.34
N GLN A 73 -18.63 -19.88 5.68
CA GLN A 73 -18.81 -18.57 5.07
C GLN A 73 -18.11 -18.55 3.71
N LYS A 74 -18.84 -18.14 2.68
CA LYS A 74 -18.33 -17.97 1.34
C LYS A 74 -17.27 -16.86 1.36
N ALA A 75 -16.01 -17.20 1.09
CA ALA A 75 -15.02 -16.18 0.78
C ALA A 75 -15.36 -15.61 -0.60
N ILE A 76 -15.78 -14.36 -0.63
CA ILE A 76 -15.97 -13.62 -1.88
C ILE A 76 -14.58 -13.27 -2.40
N SER A 77 -13.96 -14.18 -3.14
CA SER A 77 -12.89 -13.79 -4.04
C SER A 77 -13.53 -13.41 -5.38
N SER A 78 -13.00 -12.39 -6.03
CA SER A 78 -13.46 -11.89 -7.33
C SER A 78 -13.31 -12.86 -8.50
N TYR A 79 -13.15 -14.13 -8.25
CA TYR A 79 -13.00 -15.20 -9.24
C TYR A 79 -14.04 -16.29 -8.99
N MET A 80 -15.10 -16.20 -9.76
CA MET A 80 -16.07 -17.24 -10.19
C MET A 80 -16.49 -18.32 -9.19
N SER A 81 -17.78 -18.35 -8.95
CA SER A 81 -18.47 -19.56 -8.52
C SER A 81 -19.67 -19.81 -9.41
N GLU A 82 -19.82 -21.01 -9.94
CA GLU A 82 -21.10 -21.50 -10.37
C GLU A 82 -21.77 -22.19 -9.16
N GLU A 83 -22.98 -21.79 -8.81
CA GLU A 83 -23.80 -22.47 -7.82
C GLU A 83 -24.49 -23.67 -8.45
N ASN A 84 -24.36 -24.82 -7.83
CA ASN A 84 -25.22 -25.96 -8.15
C ASN A 84 -26.52 -25.88 -7.33
N LYS A 85 -27.66 -26.16 -7.97
CA LYS A 85 -29.03 -26.07 -7.42
C LYS A 85 -29.31 -26.98 -6.22
N THR A 86 -28.35 -27.71 -5.72
CA THR A 86 -28.45 -28.65 -4.59
C THR A 86 -28.00 -28.08 -3.24
N GLY A 87 -27.64 -26.79 -3.17
CA GLY A 87 -27.21 -26.19 -1.90
C GLY A 87 -25.75 -26.50 -1.52
N GLU A 88 -24.99 -27.11 -2.40
CA GLU A 88 -23.56 -27.32 -2.22
C GLU A 88 -22.80 -26.03 -2.55
N VAL A 89 -22.00 -25.56 -1.60
CA VAL A 89 -21.14 -24.39 -1.79
C VAL A 89 -19.91 -24.83 -2.59
N LEU A 90 -19.88 -24.51 -3.87
CA LEU A 90 -18.68 -24.68 -4.69
C LEU A 90 -17.70 -23.53 -4.38
N LEU A 91 -16.67 -23.85 -3.62
CA LEU A 91 -15.54 -22.95 -3.43
C LEU A 91 -14.59 -23.09 -4.62
N SER A 92 -14.62 -22.14 -5.54
CA SER A 92 -13.58 -22.08 -6.57
C SER A 92 -12.30 -21.53 -5.97
N PHE A 93 -11.25 -22.33 -5.96
CA PHE A 93 -9.93 -21.90 -5.55
C PHE A 93 -9.19 -21.42 -6.78
N ALA A 94 -8.78 -20.13 -6.76
CA ALA A 94 -7.74 -19.70 -7.64
C ALA A 94 -6.45 -20.43 -7.22
N TYR A 95 -6.15 -21.56 -7.83
CA TYR A 95 -4.84 -22.17 -7.77
C TYR A 95 -3.86 -21.15 -8.35
N LYS A 96 -3.11 -20.50 -7.48
CA LYS A 96 -1.98 -19.71 -7.93
C LYS A 96 -0.99 -20.71 -8.52
N LYS A 97 -1.07 -20.93 -9.84
CA LYS A 97 -0.11 -21.73 -10.57
C LYS A 97 1.25 -21.31 -10.05
N ALA A 98 2.03 -22.25 -9.50
CA ALA A 98 3.47 -22.08 -9.36
C ALA A 98 4.10 -22.14 -10.77
N THR A 99 3.55 -21.38 -11.70
CA THR A 99 4.29 -20.97 -12.88
C THR A 99 5.37 -20.10 -12.29
N PHE A 100 6.60 -20.39 -12.68
CA PHE A 100 7.69 -19.42 -12.57
C PHE A 100 7.14 -18.13 -13.17
N ASN A 101 6.60 -17.28 -12.28
CA ASN A 101 5.95 -16.04 -12.65
C ASN A 101 6.94 -15.22 -13.45
N HIS A 102 6.47 -14.38 -14.35
CA HIS A 102 7.35 -13.52 -15.13
C HIS A 102 8.32 -12.76 -14.22
N GLU A 103 7.88 -12.34 -13.03
CA GLU A 103 8.69 -11.66 -12.03
C GLU A 103 9.85 -12.52 -11.55
N VAL A 104 9.59 -13.79 -11.22
CA VAL A 104 10.63 -14.74 -10.80
C VAL A 104 11.68 -14.92 -11.87
N ARG A 105 11.26 -15.09 -13.13
CA ARG A 105 12.18 -15.22 -14.26
C ARG A 105 13.05 -13.98 -14.45
N ILE A 106 12.46 -12.79 -14.34
CA ILE A 106 13.19 -11.53 -14.48
C ILE A 106 14.17 -11.36 -13.32
N LEU A 107 13.74 -11.60 -12.08
CA LEU A 107 14.61 -11.48 -10.91
C LEU A 107 15.78 -12.48 -10.98
N ILE A 108 15.53 -13.73 -11.34
CA ILE A 108 16.59 -14.74 -11.55
C ILE A 108 17.53 -14.31 -12.68
N SER A 109 17.00 -13.82 -13.79
CA SER A 109 17.84 -13.37 -14.92
C SER A 109 18.70 -12.17 -14.50
N PHE A 110 18.11 -11.21 -13.79
CA PHE A 110 18.84 -10.05 -13.29
C PHE A 110 19.90 -10.44 -12.26
N PHE A 111 19.61 -11.40 -11.39
CA PHE A 111 20.56 -11.98 -10.45
C PHE A 111 21.75 -12.63 -11.16
N ILE A 112 21.48 -13.47 -12.15
CA ILE A 112 22.52 -14.16 -12.95
C ILE A 112 23.38 -13.13 -13.69
N ILE A 113 22.76 -12.16 -14.35
CA ILE A 113 23.51 -11.09 -15.04
C ILE A 113 24.39 -10.33 -14.05
N SER A 114 23.89 -10.04 -12.86
CA SER A 114 24.66 -9.34 -11.82
C SER A 114 25.85 -10.17 -11.33
N LEU A 115 25.69 -11.48 -11.18
CA LEU A 115 26.81 -12.40 -10.90
C LEU A 115 27.83 -12.43 -12.03
N TRP A 116 27.38 -12.43 -13.29
CA TRP A 116 28.28 -12.33 -14.45
C TRP A 116 29.11 -11.05 -14.43
N PHE A 117 28.51 -9.89 -14.05
CA PHE A 117 29.29 -8.66 -13.87
C PHE A 117 30.37 -8.80 -12.82
N ILE A 118 30.11 -9.48 -11.70
CA ILE A 118 31.10 -9.75 -10.66
C ILE A 118 32.24 -10.62 -11.23
N LEU A 119 31.90 -11.71 -11.90
CA LEU A 119 32.88 -12.65 -12.49
C LEU A 119 33.72 -11.98 -13.58
N LEU A 120 33.06 -11.33 -14.55
CA LEU A 120 33.72 -10.62 -15.64
C LEU A 120 34.61 -9.48 -15.15
N SER A 121 34.34 -8.92 -13.96
CA SER A 121 35.16 -7.86 -13.39
C SER A 121 36.64 -8.26 -13.28
N THR A 122 36.91 -9.56 -13.09
CA THR A 122 38.29 -10.10 -12.98
C THR A 122 39.11 -9.95 -14.26
N CYS A 123 38.43 -9.83 -15.42
CA CYS A 123 39.07 -9.65 -16.73
C CYS A 123 39.49 -8.20 -17.02
N PHE A 124 39.19 -7.23 -16.13
CA PHE A 124 39.46 -5.81 -16.36
C PHE A 124 40.56 -5.29 -15.46
N ALA A 125 41.23 -4.20 -15.91
CA ALA A 125 42.20 -3.48 -15.10
C ALA A 125 41.57 -2.93 -13.80
N GLU A 126 42.36 -2.82 -12.73
CA GLU A 126 41.95 -2.56 -11.35
C GLU A 126 40.87 -1.45 -11.18
N LYS A 127 41.01 -0.31 -11.88
CA LYS A 127 40.05 0.79 -11.78
C LYS A 127 38.69 0.43 -12.35
N LYS A 128 38.64 -0.25 -13.52
CA LYS A 128 37.40 -0.72 -14.16
C LYS A 128 36.85 -1.92 -13.42
N LYS A 129 37.68 -2.83 -12.94
CA LYS A 129 37.33 -3.98 -12.12
C LYS A 129 36.47 -3.58 -10.93
N LYS A 130 36.92 -2.63 -10.09
CA LYS A 130 36.20 -2.16 -8.92
C LYS A 130 34.82 -1.60 -9.27
N THR A 131 34.71 -0.86 -10.37
CA THR A 131 33.42 -0.29 -10.81
C THR A 131 32.46 -1.38 -11.28
N ILE A 132 32.93 -2.31 -12.13
CA ILE A 132 32.09 -3.41 -12.65
C ILE A 132 31.67 -4.34 -11.51
N GLN A 133 32.59 -4.66 -10.60
CA GLN A 133 32.30 -5.47 -9.43
C GLN A 133 31.24 -4.80 -8.53
N LEU A 134 31.34 -3.49 -8.31
CA LEU A 134 30.35 -2.73 -7.54
C LEU A 134 28.96 -2.80 -8.21
N ILE A 135 28.88 -2.62 -9.53
CA ILE A 135 27.62 -2.72 -10.28
C ILE A 135 27.00 -4.11 -10.08
N GLY A 136 27.79 -5.18 -10.21
CA GLY A 136 27.31 -6.53 -9.98
C GLY A 136 26.81 -6.76 -8.54
N ILE A 137 27.56 -6.29 -7.53
CA ILE A 137 27.15 -6.40 -6.13
C ILE A 137 25.84 -5.64 -5.88
N VAL A 138 25.73 -4.41 -6.39
CA VAL A 138 24.49 -3.62 -6.29
C VAL A 138 23.33 -4.39 -6.94
N GLY A 139 23.52 -4.95 -8.11
CA GLY A 139 22.52 -5.73 -8.81
C GLY A 139 22.05 -6.96 -8.00
N VAL A 140 22.98 -7.71 -7.40
CA VAL A 140 22.64 -8.84 -6.51
C VAL A 140 21.81 -8.37 -5.32
N VAL A 141 22.24 -7.30 -4.64
CA VAL A 141 21.53 -6.79 -3.45
C VAL A 141 20.13 -6.27 -3.85
N VAL A 142 20.03 -5.49 -4.93
CA VAL A 142 18.73 -5.01 -5.45
C VAL A 142 17.80 -6.20 -5.74
N THR A 143 18.31 -7.27 -6.34
CA THR A 143 17.49 -8.45 -6.63
C THR A 143 16.97 -9.11 -5.36
N VAL A 144 17.81 -9.26 -4.34
CA VAL A 144 17.44 -9.87 -3.05
C VAL A 144 16.38 -9.03 -2.33
N LEU A 145 16.55 -7.71 -2.30
CA LEU A 145 15.55 -6.82 -1.71
C LEU A 145 14.23 -6.89 -2.48
N SER A 146 14.29 -6.79 -3.81
CA SER A 146 13.12 -6.82 -4.69
C SER A 146 12.35 -8.13 -4.58
N TRP A 147 13.05 -9.25 -4.43
CA TRP A 147 12.43 -10.54 -4.17
C TRP A 147 11.53 -10.48 -2.94
N ASN A 148 12.06 -9.97 -1.82
CA ASN A 148 11.27 -9.80 -0.61
C ASN A 148 10.07 -8.84 -0.84
N PHE A 149 10.29 -7.71 -1.51
CA PHE A 149 9.23 -6.71 -1.72
C PHE A 149 8.09 -7.24 -2.59
N VAL A 150 8.38 -7.96 -3.68
CA VAL A 150 7.37 -8.51 -4.60
C VAL A 150 6.57 -9.64 -3.96
N PHE A 151 7.24 -10.50 -3.16
CA PHE A 151 6.62 -11.70 -2.58
C PHE A 151 6.24 -11.56 -1.11
N SER A 152 6.47 -10.40 -0.48
CA SER A 152 5.92 -10.10 0.84
C SER A 152 4.42 -10.00 0.73
N SER A 153 3.74 -11.10 1.05
CA SER A 153 2.33 -11.08 1.38
C SER A 153 2.24 -10.94 2.91
N ILE A 154 1.38 -10.04 3.37
CA ILE A 154 1.05 -9.95 4.79
C ILE A 154 -0.06 -10.98 5.07
N GLU A 155 0.21 -12.24 4.76
CA GLU A 155 -0.66 -13.33 5.16
C GLU A 155 -0.62 -13.41 6.70
N GLY A 156 -1.78 -13.24 7.31
CA GLY A 156 -1.95 -13.35 8.77
C GLY A 156 -1.73 -12.05 9.55
N GLN A 157 -1.44 -10.94 8.92
CA GLN A 157 -1.43 -9.64 9.58
C GLN A 157 -2.81 -8.97 9.49
N THR A 158 -3.15 -8.19 10.49
CA THR A 158 -4.47 -7.62 10.77
C THR A 158 -5.26 -7.15 9.55
N THR A 159 -6.58 -7.15 9.64
CA THR A 159 -7.54 -6.65 8.63
C THR A 159 -7.19 -5.28 8.05
N SER A 160 -6.49 -4.43 8.81
CA SER A 160 -6.00 -3.14 8.37
C SER A 160 -4.98 -3.22 7.22
N ASN A 161 -4.10 -4.23 7.20
CA ASN A 161 -3.08 -4.35 6.16
C ASN A 161 -3.64 -4.89 4.84
N THR A 162 -4.63 -5.78 4.90
CA THR A 162 -5.31 -6.27 3.70
C THR A 162 -6.13 -5.15 3.05
N ALA A 163 -6.86 -4.37 3.87
CA ALA A 163 -7.58 -3.20 3.40
C ALA A 163 -6.66 -2.14 2.77
N PHE A 164 -5.44 -1.98 3.31
CA PHE A 164 -4.43 -1.08 2.76
C PHE A 164 -4.03 -1.44 1.32
N GLN A 165 -3.69 -2.69 1.04
CA GLN A 165 -3.27 -3.10 -0.31
C GLN A 165 -4.41 -2.97 -1.31
N VAL A 166 -5.58 -3.48 -0.98
CA VAL A 166 -6.75 -3.46 -1.87
C VAL A 166 -7.22 -2.04 -2.13
N TYR A 167 -7.32 -1.21 -1.11
CA TYR A 167 -7.86 0.13 -1.22
C TYR A 167 -6.96 1.09 -2.00
N ASN A 168 -5.66 1.05 -1.76
CA ASN A 168 -4.74 2.02 -2.37
C ASN A 168 -4.28 1.63 -3.77
N ASP A 169 -4.23 0.36 -4.12
CA ASP A 169 -3.97 -0.07 -5.49
C ASP A 169 -5.18 0.20 -6.41
N SER A 170 -6.40 0.26 -5.89
CA SER A 170 -7.61 0.42 -6.69
C SER A 170 -7.64 1.70 -7.55
N LEU A 171 -6.99 2.77 -7.10
CA LEU A 171 -6.94 4.04 -7.84
C LEU A 171 -6.11 3.94 -9.12
N ASN A 172 -5.07 3.11 -9.14
CA ASN A 172 -4.28 2.85 -10.34
C ASN A 172 -4.82 1.66 -11.14
N THR A 173 -5.19 0.58 -10.45
CA THR A 173 -5.72 -0.63 -11.07
C THR A 173 -7.04 -0.36 -11.78
N GLY A 174 -7.90 0.52 -11.24
CA GLY A 174 -9.15 0.90 -11.89
C GLY A 174 -8.97 1.45 -13.30
N ILE A 175 -8.00 2.35 -13.53
CA ILE A 175 -7.68 2.86 -14.87
C ILE A 175 -7.18 1.74 -15.78
N SER A 176 -6.35 0.88 -15.24
CA SER A 176 -5.74 -0.21 -15.96
C SER A 176 -6.76 -1.28 -16.38
N GLU A 177 -7.69 -1.59 -15.49
CA GLU A 177 -8.78 -2.52 -15.79
C GLU A 177 -9.75 -1.93 -16.80
N ALA A 178 -10.07 -0.64 -16.70
CA ALA A 178 -10.88 0.04 -17.70
C ALA A 178 -10.27 -0.03 -19.11
N GLU A 179 -8.95 0.13 -19.21
CA GLU A 179 -8.24 0.02 -20.50
C GLU A 179 -8.15 -1.44 -21.00
N LYS A 180 -7.98 -2.41 -20.09
CA LYS A 180 -7.81 -3.82 -20.41
C LYS A 180 -9.10 -4.45 -20.93
N TYR A 181 -10.19 -4.22 -20.23
CA TYR A 181 -11.43 -4.96 -20.48
C TYR A 181 -12.46 -4.18 -21.27
N ASN A 182 -12.29 -2.87 -21.41
CA ASN A 182 -13.31 -1.98 -21.96
C ASN A 182 -14.69 -2.16 -21.28
N ASP A 183 -14.66 -2.53 -20.00
CA ASP A 183 -15.81 -2.99 -19.20
C ASP A 183 -16.35 -1.88 -18.28
N PHE A 184 -15.83 -0.66 -18.46
CA PHE A 184 -16.20 0.49 -17.66
C PHE A 184 -16.54 1.68 -18.56
N TYR A 185 -17.54 2.44 -18.15
CA TYR A 185 -17.68 3.81 -18.62
C TYR A 185 -16.55 4.64 -18.00
N VAL A 186 -15.91 5.47 -18.79
CA VAL A 186 -14.82 6.34 -18.34
C VAL A 186 -15.23 7.78 -18.53
N ALA A 187 -15.12 8.57 -17.46
CA ALA A 187 -15.34 10.02 -17.58
C ALA A 187 -14.24 10.66 -18.43
N ASP A 188 -14.60 11.64 -19.27
CA ASP A 188 -13.71 12.26 -20.24
C ASP A 188 -12.45 12.87 -19.64
N ASP A 189 -12.54 13.39 -18.41
CA ASP A 189 -11.43 14.02 -17.70
C ASP A 189 -10.57 13.04 -16.86
N THR A 190 -10.95 11.75 -16.77
CA THR A 190 -10.26 10.77 -15.93
C THR A 190 -8.78 10.67 -16.30
N TYR A 191 -8.47 10.57 -17.57
CA TYR A 191 -7.09 10.40 -18.03
C TYR A 191 -6.23 11.66 -17.87
N GLN A 192 -6.85 12.83 -17.74
CA GLN A 192 -6.13 14.07 -17.45
C GLN A 192 -5.54 14.06 -16.04
N TYR A 193 -6.20 13.38 -15.08
CA TYR A 193 -5.73 13.23 -13.71
C TYR A 193 -4.80 12.03 -13.49
N GLY A 194 -4.76 11.06 -14.40
CA GLY A 194 -3.93 9.87 -14.30
C GLY A 194 -4.38 8.84 -13.27
N LEU A 195 -5.17 9.21 -12.26
CA LEU A 195 -5.76 8.31 -11.26
C LEU A 195 -7.28 8.34 -11.34
N GLY A 196 -7.93 7.21 -11.12
CA GLY A 196 -9.37 7.08 -11.16
C GLY A 196 -9.95 6.38 -9.95
N ARG A 197 -11.21 6.70 -9.66
CA ARG A 197 -12.05 5.96 -8.71
C ARG A 197 -13.04 5.13 -9.49
N TYR A 198 -13.04 3.86 -9.20
CA TYR A 198 -14.01 2.93 -9.71
C TYR A 198 -15.31 3.00 -8.89
N SER A 199 -16.44 3.13 -9.57
CA SER A 199 -17.77 3.00 -9.02
C SER A 199 -18.50 1.89 -9.78
N SER A 200 -18.99 0.91 -9.06
CA SER A 200 -19.88 -0.13 -9.58
C SER A 200 -21.14 -0.14 -8.76
N ILE A 201 -22.10 -0.94 -9.19
CA ILE A 201 -23.26 -1.23 -8.37
C ILE A 201 -22.84 -1.80 -7.00
N ASN A 202 -21.72 -2.52 -6.95
CA ASN A 202 -21.14 -3.08 -5.74
C ASN A 202 -20.57 -2.04 -4.80
N GLY A 203 -19.86 -1.05 -5.32
CA GLY A 203 -19.22 0.01 -4.53
C GLY A 203 -20.18 1.07 -4.02
N SER A 204 -21.39 1.13 -4.60
CA SER A 204 -22.46 2.08 -4.25
C SER A 204 -23.53 1.45 -3.39
N TYR A 205 -23.40 0.18 -3.08
CA TYR A 205 -24.45 -0.63 -2.56
C TYR A 205 -24.50 -0.63 -1.03
N TYR A 206 -25.60 -0.12 -0.51
CA TYR A 206 -25.93 -0.17 0.93
C TYR A 206 -27.13 -1.06 1.17
N GLY A 207 -27.09 -2.31 0.78
CA GLY A 207 -28.21 -3.21 0.98
C GLY A 207 -29.53 -2.70 0.39
N MET A 208 -30.51 -3.51 0.39
CA MET A 208 -31.87 -3.08 0.04
C MET A 208 -32.43 -2.27 1.22
N ARG A 209 -32.47 -0.94 1.15
CA ARG A 209 -33.05 -0.07 2.18
C ARG A 209 -34.49 0.24 1.90
N ASN A 210 -35.34 0.17 2.92
CA ASN A 210 -36.70 0.67 2.83
C ASN A 210 -36.67 2.19 2.67
N PRO A 211 -37.09 2.77 1.54
CA PRO A 211 -37.03 4.20 1.30
C PRO A 211 -37.88 5.04 2.26
N TYR A 212 -38.72 4.41 3.03
CA TYR A 212 -39.68 5.07 3.95
C TYR A 212 -39.24 5.03 5.42
N THR A 213 -38.26 4.21 5.78
CA THR A 213 -37.68 4.17 7.13
C THR A 213 -36.18 4.38 7.03
N ASN A 214 -35.70 5.45 7.61
CA ASN A 214 -34.25 5.74 7.69
C ASN A 214 -33.45 4.74 8.56
N ASN A 215 -34.00 3.57 8.82
CA ASN A 215 -33.39 2.54 9.66
C ASN A 215 -32.59 1.57 8.83
N ASP A 216 -31.43 1.16 9.34
CA ASP A 216 -30.54 0.13 8.78
C ASP A 216 -31.14 -1.30 8.86
N GLU A 217 -32.39 -1.44 9.31
CA GLU A 217 -33.14 -2.70 9.44
C GLU A 217 -33.78 -3.11 8.11
N TRP A 218 -32.95 -3.47 7.17
CA TRP A 218 -33.40 -3.80 5.81
C TRP A 218 -33.72 -5.24 5.55
N THR A 219 -33.24 -6.11 6.40
CA THR A 219 -33.38 -7.56 6.20
C THR A 219 -34.75 -8.10 6.55
N GLU A 220 -35.52 -7.42 7.37
CA GLU A 220 -36.86 -7.93 7.83
C GLU A 220 -38.07 -7.29 7.14
N GLY A 221 -37.90 -6.15 6.47
CA GLY A 221 -39.02 -5.38 5.90
C GLY A 221 -39.28 -5.56 4.42
N TYR A 222 -38.48 -6.37 3.71
CA TYR A 222 -38.70 -6.59 2.28
C TYR A 222 -39.89 -7.56 2.10
N SER A 223 -41.04 -7.00 1.80
CA SER A 223 -42.18 -7.80 1.36
C SER A 223 -41.75 -8.58 0.12
N LYS A 224 -41.95 -9.92 0.15
CA LYS A 224 -41.75 -10.80 -1.02
C LYS A 224 -42.52 -10.36 -2.27
N THR A 225 -43.30 -9.30 -2.18
CA THR A 225 -44.09 -8.69 -3.22
C THR A 225 -43.49 -7.43 -3.82
N GLU A 226 -42.43 -6.86 -3.24
CA GLU A 226 -41.80 -5.66 -3.80
C GLU A 226 -40.77 -6.03 -4.86
N SER A 227 -41.04 -5.60 -6.08
CA SER A 227 -40.21 -5.79 -7.27
C SER A 227 -39.35 -4.56 -7.50
N ALA A 228 -38.57 -4.15 -6.51
CA ALA A 228 -37.71 -2.97 -6.65
C ALA A 228 -36.38 -3.14 -5.93
N ILE A 229 -35.33 -2.51 -6.48
CA ILE A 229 -34.01 -2.40 -5.89
C ILE A 229 -33.70 -0.94 -5.63
N LEU A 230 -33.04 -0.64 -4.52
CA LEU A 230 -32.55 0.68 -4.22
C LEU A 230 -31.02 0.68 -4.28
N VAL A 231 -30.45 1.59 -5.07
CA VAL A 231 -29.02 1.73 -5.28
C VAL A 231 -28.61 3.15 -4.94
N SER A 232 -27.52 3.33 -4.23
CA SER A 232 -26.99 4.66 -3.95
C SER A 232 -26.60 5.40 -5.22
N GLU A 233 -26.75 6.72 -5.19
CA GLU A 233 -26.32 7.59 -6.28
C GLU A 233 -24.84 7.39 -6.59
N SER A 234 -24.53 7.16 -7.87
CA SER A 234 -23.17 7.11 -8.36
C SER A 234 -23.15 7.48 -9.85
N PRO A 235 -22.02 7.93 -10.38
CA PRO A 235 -21.90 8.20 -11.82
C PRO A 235 -22.21 6.96 -12.67
N TYR A 236 -21.99 5.76 -12.13
CA TYR A 236 -22.31 4.52 -12.81
C TYR A 236 -23.81 4.33 -12.99
N ILE A 237 -24.62 4.48 -11.91
CA ILE A 237 -26.05 4.28 -12.00
C ILE A 237 -26.74 5.36 -12.82
N GLU A 238 -26.23 6.58 -12.81
CA GLU A 238 -26.67 7.66 -13.70
C GLU A 238 -26.52 7.26 -15.16
N LYS A 239 -25.33 6.77 -15.53
CA LYS A 239 -25.01 6.34 -16.89
C LYS A 239 -25.83 5.10 -17.32
N ILE A 240 -25.98 4.15 -16.43
CA ILE A 240 -26.77 2.92 -16.66
C ILE A 240 -28.25 3.25 -16.88
N SER A 241 -28.83 4.21 -16.15
CA SER A 241 -30.25 4.55 -16.22
C SER A 241 -30.71 4.94 -17.61
N GLU A 242 -29.83 5.42 -18.48
CA GLU A 242 -30.13 5.81 -19.85
C GLU A 242 -30.43 4.61 -20.75
N ASN A 243 -29.71 3.50 -20.55
CA ASN A 243 -29.67 2.40 -21.53
C ASN A 243 -30.13 1.05 -20.98
N ALA A 244 -30.16 0.85 -19.67
CA ALA A 244 -30.50 -0.43 -19.04
C ALA A 244 -31.98 -0.79 -19.27
N LYS A 245 -32.24 -2.02 -19.75
CA LYS A 245 -33.58 -2.57 -19.94
C LYS A 245 -33.83 -3.81 -19.12
N LYS A 246 -32.78 -4.54 -18.79
CA LYS A 246 -32.85 -5.74 -17.93
C LYS A 246 -31.67 -5.73 -16.94
N ILE A 247 -31.83 -6.47 -15.88
CA ILE A 247 -30.78 -6.79 -14.91
C ILE A 247 -30.68 -8.29 -14.75
N ARG A 248 -29.48 -8.84 -14.85
CA ARG A 248 -29.19 -10.24 -14.62
C ARG A 248 -28.36 -10.36 -13.34
N PHE A 249 -28.85 -11.14 -12.41
CA PHE A 249 -28.17 -11.45 -11.16
C PHE A 249 -27.19 -12.61 -11.31
N GLN A 250 -26.32 -12.80 -10.33
CA GLN A 250 -25.31 -13.84 -10.33
C GLN A 250 -25.90 -15.26 -10.45
N ASN A 251 -27.07 -15.50 -9.86
CA ASN A 251 -27.79 -16.79 -9.94
C ASN A 251 -28.42 -17.07 -11.32
N GLY A 252 -28.23 -16.16 -12.29
CA GLY A 252 -28.76 -16.24 -13.64
C GLY A 252 -30.17 -15.65 -13.81
N ASP A 253 -30.86 -15.28 -12.73
CA ASP A 253 -32.17 -14.67 -12.80
C ASP A 253 -32.12 -13.32 -13.50
N THR A 254 -33.02 -13.12 -14.47
CA THR A 254 -33.06 -11.90 -15.26
C THR A 254 -34.41 -11.23 -15.14
N TYR A 255 -34.41 -9.96 -14.80
CA TYR A 255 -35.61 -9.15 -14.62
C TYR A 255 -35.64 -8.00 -15.64
N VAL A 256 -36.85 -7.67 -16.11
CA VAL A 256 -37.08 -6.49 -16.94
C VAL A 256 -37.15 -5.27 -16.03
N ILE A 257 -36.42 -4.23 -16.36
CA ILE A 257 -36.47 -2.94 -15.67
C ILE A 257 -37.66 -2.15 -16.19
N LYS A 258 -38.62 -1.89 -15.33
CA LYS A 258 -39.81 -1.07 -15.66
C LYS A 258 -39.50 0.40 -15.61
N ASN A 259 -38.74 0.80 -14.60
CA ASN A 259 -38.41 2.21 -14.38
C ASN A 259 -37.15 2.34 -13.52
N ILE A 260 -36.39 3.41 -13.73
CA ILE A 260 -35.28 3.83 -12.87
C ILE A 260 -35.58 5.27 -12.45
N LYS A 261 -35.74 5.50 -11.15
CA LYS A 261 -36.12 6.79 -10.58
C LYS A 261 -35.14 7.22 -9.52
N LYS A 262 -34.70 8.48 -9.57
CA LYS A 262 -33.95 9.08 -8.46
C LYS A 262 -34.88 9.44 -7.31
N ILE A 263 -34.56 8.98 -6.10
CA ILE A 263 -35.29 9.23 -4.86
C ILE A 263 -34.29 9.71 -3.80
N GLY A 264 -34.21 11.01 -3.58
CA GLY A 264 -33.19 11.60 -2.70
C GLY A 264 -31.77 11.32 -3.22
N GLU A 265 -30.93 10.71 -2.38
CA GLU A 265 -29.56 10.29 -2.71
C GLU A 265 -29.48 8.86 -3.27
N ASN A 266 -30.61 8.26 -3.66
CA ASN A 266 -30.68 6.89 -4.14
C ASN A 266 -31.43 6.81 -5.48
N TYR A 267 -31.19 5.72 -6.19
CA TYR A 267 -31.96 5.32 -7.36
C TYR A 267 -32.80 4.08 -7.04
N ARG A 268 -34.10 4.18 -7.28
CA ARG A 268 -35.02 3.04 -7.22
C ARG A 268 -35.15 2.43 -8.62
N ILE A 269 -34.91 1.14 -8.73
CA ILE A 269 -35.04 0.34 -9.96
C ILE A 269 -36.23 -0.59 -9.77
N ASP A 270 -37.34 -0.31 -10.48
CA ASP A 270 -38.53 -1.12 -10.44
C ASP A 270 -38.41 -2.26 -11.46
N LEU A 271 -38.66 -3.50 -11.03
CA LEU A 271 -38.51 -4.74 -11.79
C LEU A 271 -39.89 -5.35 -12.12
N ASP A 272 -39.94 -6.30 -13.04
CA ASP A 272 -41.16 -6.99 -13.48
C ASP A 272 -41.58 -8.15 -12.59
N GLY A 273 -40.78 -8.52 -11.62
CA GLY A 273 -41.06 -9.58 -10.65
C GLY A 273 -40.31 -9.40 -9.33
N PRO A 274 -40.72 -10.11 -8.28
CA PRO A 274 -40.06 -10.06 -6.99
C PRO A 274 -38.68 -10.65 -7.07
N VAL A 275 -37.67 -9.96 -6.52
CA VAL A 275 -36.32 -10.49 -6.37
C VAL A 275 -36.34 -11.57 -5.30
N LEU A 276 -36.22 -12.83 -5.72
CA LEU A 276 -36.53 -14.00 -4.89
C LEU A 276 -35.51 -14.31 -3.80
N SER A 277 -34.36 -13.73 -3.84
CA SER A 277 -33.32 -14.02 -2.86
C SER A 277 -32.97 -12.83 -1.99
N SER A 278 -33.71 -12.73 -0.91
CA SER A 278 -33.48 -11.71 0.12
C SER A 278 -32.25 -11.98 1.00
N SER A 279 -31.67 -13.16 0.96
CA SER A 279 -30.46 -13.51 1.71
C SER A 279 -29.20 -12.97 1.09
N GLU A 280 -29.28 -12.21 0.00
CA GLU A 280 -28.18 -12.10 -0.94
C GLU A 280 -27.86 -10.66 -1.25
N GLN A 281 -27.37 -9.97 -0.23
CA GLN A 281 -26.52 -8.79 -0.44
C GLN A 281 -25.46 -9.04 -1.52
N GLY A 282 -24.99 -10.28 -1.67
CA GLY A 282 -24.05 -10.71 -2.70
C GLY A 282 -24.65 -10.87 -4.10
N ALA A 283 -25.96 -11.00 -4.26
CA ALA A 283 -26.57 -11.19 -5.59
C ALA A 283 -26.43 -9.95 -6.50
N LEU A 284 -26.43 -8.75 -5.91
CA LEU A 284 -26.20 -7.52 -6.64
C LEU A 284 -24.73 -7.27 -6.92
N ASP A 285 -23.83 -7.85 -6.17
CA ASP A 285 -22.39 -7.64 -6.31
C ASP A 285 -21.85 -8.06 -7.68
N TYR A 286 -22.58 -8.93 -8.36
CA TYR A 286 -22.21 -9.42 -9.70
C TYR A 286 -23.35 -9.20 -10.71
N ALA A 287 -24.31 -8.36 -10.39
CA ALA A 287 -25.39 -8.06 -11.31
C ALA A 287 -24.86 -7.35 -12.56
N VAL A 288 -25.38 -7.73 -13.71
CA VAL A 288 -25.06 -7.17 -15.02
C VAL A 288 -26.30 -6.53 -15.60
N PHE A 289 -26.21 -5.26 -15.96
CA PHE A 289 -27.26 -4.58 -16.69
C PHE A 289 -27.17 -4.92 -18.18
N ILE A 290 -28.32 -5.03 -18.82
CA ILE A 290 -28.44 -5.45 -20.23
C ILE A 290 -29.23 -4.37 -20.95
N ASP A 291 -28.79 -4.00 -22.14
CA ASP A 291 -29.45 -3.00 -22.99
C ASP A 291 -30.64 -3.57 -23.78
N ALA A 292 -31.23 -2.74 -24.63
CA ALA A 292 -32.36 -3.13 -25.48
C ALA A 292 -31.98 -4.16 -26.56
N SER A 293 -30.71 -4.25 -26.94
CA SER A 293 -30.20 -5.23 -27.91
C SER A 293 -29.95 -6.61 -27.28
N GLY A 294 -29.97 -6.71 -25.95
CA GLY A 294 -29.60 -7.90 -25.20
C GLY A 294 -28.13 -8.00 -24.89
N SER A 295 -27.35 -6.93 -25.14
CA SER A 295 -25.92 -6.87 -24.85
C SER A 295 -25.68 -6.42 -23.42
N ASP A 296 -24.67 -7.02 -22.79
CA ASP A 296 -24.23 -6.64 -21.45
C ASP A 296 -23.66 -5.23 -21.47
N LEU A 297 -24.12 -4.38 -20.56
CA LEU A 297 -23.58 -3.05 -20.35
C LEU A 297 -22.30 -3.12 -19.48
N PRO A 298 -21.42 -2.13 -19.56
CA PRO A 298 -20.23 -2.06 -18.70
C PRO A 298 -20.57 -2.19 -17.23
N ARG A 299 -19.72 -2.90 -16.47
CA ARG A 299 -19.97 -3.23 -15.05
C ARG A 299 -19.72 -2.08 -14.09
N GLY A 300 -19.12 -1.00 -14.54
CA GLY A 300 -18.81 0.11 -13.68
C GLY A 300 -18.51 1.41 -14.41
N TYR A 301 -18.18 2.43 -13.62
CA TYR A 301 -17.83 3.75 -14.04
C TYR A 301 -16.54 4.20 -13.39
N LEU A 302 -15.59 4.67 -14.18
CA LEU A 302 -14.33 5.22 -13.72
C LEU A 302 -14.39 6.75 -13.77
N SER A 303 -14.34 7.38 -12.60
CA SER A 303 -14.28 8.83 -12.46
C SER A 303 -12.88 9.29 -12.04
N PRO A 304 -12.46 10.53 -12.37
CA PRO A 304 -11.14 11.01 -12.01
C PRO A 304 -10.95 11.15 -10.50
N TYR A 305 -9.77 10.77 -10.01
CA TYR A 305 -9.37 11.06 -8.64
C TYR A 305 -8.73 12.46 -8.60
N LYS A 306 -9.56 13.48 -8.39
CA LYS A 306 -9.18 14.89 -8.52
C LYS A 306 -8.28 15.45 -7.40
N GLN A 307 -7.98 14.67 -6.36
CA GLN A 307 -7.19 15.11 -5.20
C GLN A 307 -5.68 15.11 -5.44
N GLN A 308 -5.24 14.57 -6.59
CA GLN A 308 -3.83 14.51 -6.98
C GLN A 308 -3.71 14.71 -8.50
N PHE A 309 -2.53 15.12 -8.94
CA PHE A 309 -2.21 15.19 -10.36
C PHE A 309 -2.09 13.80 -11.01
N GLY A 310 -1.62 12.80 -10.23
CA GLY A 310 -1.57 11.40 -10.62
C GLY A 310 -0.53 11.08 -11.69
N LEU A 311 0.67 11.66 -11.60
CA LEU A 311 1.75 11.43 -12.58
C LEU A 311 2.06 9.94 -12.77
N GLN A 312 2.07 9.15 -11.70
CA GLN A 312 2.30 7.70 -11.75
C GLN A 312 1.28 6.99 -12.64
N GLY A 313 0.00 7.31 -12.52
CA GLY A 313 -1.04 6.70 -13.36
C GLY A 313 -0.89 7.06 -14.83
N LYS A 314 -0.49 8.31 -15.15
CA LYS A 314 -0.20 8.73 -16.53
C LYS A 314 0.95 7.93 -17.13
N VAL A 315 2.03 7.71 -16.37
CA VAL A 315 3.20 6.94 -16.81
C VAL A 315 2.84 5.45 -16.94
N PHE A 316 2.14 4.89 -15.96
CA PHE A 316 1.78 3.48 -15.95
C PHE A 316 0.82 3.11 -17.08
N ARG A 317 -0.10 4.00 -17.43
CA ARG A 317 -0.97 3.83 -18.59
C ARG A 317 -0.20 3.63 -19.89
N ILE A 318 0.93 4.32 -20.08
CA ILE A 318 1.79 4.12 -21.27
C ILE A 318 2.32 2.68 -21.29
N VAL A 319 2.78 2.17 -20.15
CA VAL A 319 3.27 0.79 -20.03
C VAL A 319 2.17 -0.23 -20.35
N TYR A 320 0.95 0.01 -19.87
CA TYR A 320 -0.22 -0.81 -20.20
C TYR A 320 -0.47 -0.92 -21.70
N ARG A 321 -0.47 0.21 -22.39
CA ARG A 321 -0.69 0.26 -23.84
C ARG A 321 0.39 -0.47 -24.61
N VAL A 322 1.65 -0.34 -24.16
CA VAL A 322 2.79 -1.00 -24.82
C VAL A 322 2.75 -2.51 -24.66
N LEU A 323 2.37 -3.00 -23.49
CA LEU A 323 2.39 -4.43 -23.20
C LEU A 323 1.15 -5.18 -23.69
N HIS A 324 0.06 -4.49 -24.04
CA HIS A 324 -1.20 -5.06 -24.53
C HIS A 324 -1.81 -6.19 -23.67
N ASN A 325 -1.28 -6.41 -22.46
CA ASN A 325 -1.74 -7.42 -21.51
C ASN A 325 -1.74 -6.80 -20.10
N GLY A 326 -2.93 -6.47 -19.61
CA GLY A 326 -3.10 -5.76 -18.36
C GLY A 326 -2.52 -6.48 -17.15
N ASP A 327 -2.68 -7.79 -17.03
CA ASP A 327 -2.13 -8.54 -15.90
C ASP A 327 -0.61 -8.55 -15.93
N THR A 328 -0.02 -8.82 -17.09
CA THR A 328 1.43 -8.76 -17.25
C THR A 328 1.95 -7.35 -16.95
N ALA A 329 1.26 -6.32 -17.43
CA ALA A 329 1.65 -4.94 -17.19
C ALA A 329 1.61 -4.57 -15.70
N LEU A 330 0.57 -4.97 -14.95
CA LEU A 330 0.48 -4.76 -13.50
C LEU A 330 1.65 -5.42 -12.77
N HIS A 331 1.91 -6.68 -13.05
CA HIS A 331 3.02 -7.41 -12.45
C HIS A 331 4.37 -6.76 -12.75
N MET A 332 4.58 -6.34 -14.01
CA MET A 332 5.80 -5.64 -14.42
C MET A 332 5.96 -4.30 -13.71
N LEU A 333 4.87 -3.54 -13.53
CA LEU A 333 4.91 -2.26 -12.84
C LEU A 333 5.21 -2.43 -11.34
N LYS A 334 4.57 -3.41 -10.68
CA LYS A 334 4.86 -3.75 -9.26
C LYS A 334 6.31 -4.18 -9.08
N LEU A 335 6.82 -5.01 -9.99
CA LEU A 335 8.23 -5.42 -10.01
C LEU A 335 9.16 -4.20 -10.22
N ALA A 336 8.85 -3.33 -11.19
CA ALA A 336 9.66 -2.15 -11.47
C ALA A 336 9.69 -1.19 -10.26
N CYS A 337 8.55 -0.92 -9.62
CA CYS A 337 8.48 -0.11 -8.40
C CYS A 337 9.34 -0.72 -7.28
N SER A 338 9.23 -2.03 -7.06
CA SER A 338 10.04 -2.76 -6.07
C SER A 338 11.54 -2.68 -6.35
N MET A 339 11.95 -2.84 -7.60
CA MET A 339 13.36 -2.76 -7.99
C MET A 339 13.92 -1.34 -7.86
N ILE A 340 13.14 -0.31 -8.21
CA ILE A 340 13.56 1.08 -8.07
C ILE A 340 13.65 1.45 -6.57
N SER A 341 12.69 1.05 -5.74
CA SER A 341 12.75 1.25 -4.27
C SER A 341 13.98 0.57 -3.69
N ALA A 342 14.23 -0.70 -4.04
CA ALA A 342 15.42 -1.43 -3.61
C ALA A 342 16.72 -0.71 -4.03
N LEU A 343 16.79 -0.23 -5.28
CA LEU A 343 17.96 0.53 -5.76
C LEU A 343 18.18 1.81 -4.96
N VAL A 344 17.12 2.56 -4.67
CA VAL A 344 17.21 3.79 -3.86
C VAL A 344 17.71 3.47 -2.44
N PHE A 345 17.24 2.42 -1.80
CA PHE A 345 17.68 1.98 -0.48
C PHE A 345 19.16 1.54 -0.48
N VAL A 346 19.59 0.83 -1.52
CA VAL A 346 21.01 0.46 -1.70
C VAL A 346 21.87 1.71 -1.89
N ILE A 347 21.44 2.68 -2.70
CA ILE A 347 22.16 3.95 -2.89
C ILE A 347 22.30 4.70 -1.55
N ILE A 348 21.21 4.85 -0.79
CA ILE A 348 21.24 5.47 0.54
C ILE A 348 22.23 4.76 1.44
N SER A 349 22.21 3.43 1.49
CA SER A 349 23.11 2.64 2.33
C SER A 349 24.58 2.79 1.92
N ILE A 350 24.88 2.85 0.62
CA ILE A 350 26.24 3.12 0.11
C ILE A 350 26.70 4.53 0.52
N LEU A 351 25.85 5.53 0.41
CA LEU A 351 26.15 6.90 0.80
C LEU A 351 26.35 7.01 2.32
N ILE A 352 25.54 6.32 3.12
CA ILE A 352 25.70 6.24 4.59
C ILE A 352 27.02 5.57 4.95
N LYS A 353 27.39 4.46 4.29
CA LYS A 353 28.70 3.82 4.49
C LYS A 353 29.85 4.78 4.25
N LYS A 354 29.76 5.60 3.19
CA LYS A 354 30.79 6.59 2.86
C LYS A 354 30.85 7.74 3.86
N LYS A 355 29.71 8.14 4.40
CA LYS A 355 29.60 9.29 5.31
C LYS A 355 29.93 8.92 6.77
N TYR A 356 29.44 7.79 7.22
CA TYR A 356 29.56 7.33 8.60
C TYR A 356 30.38 6.04 8.69
N ASN A 357 29.73 4.88 8.64
CA ASN A 357 30.39 3.58 8.73
C ASN A 357 29.54 2.43 8.15
N ALA A 358 30.12 1.22 8.11
CA ALA A 358 29.48 0.04 7.57
C ALA A 358 28.33 -0.48 8.46
N ILE A 359 28.44 -0.33 9.79
CA ILE A 359 27.39 -0.77 10.74
C ILE A 359 26.12 0.03 10.50
N MET A 360 26.21 1.34 10.44
CA MET A 360 25.05 2.20 10.16
C MET A 360 24.43 1.89 8.80
N ALA A 361 25.24 1.70 7.77
CA ALA A 361 24.77 1.32 6.45
C ALA A 361 24.04 -0.03 6.45
N GLY A 362 24.57 -1.01 7.18
CA GLY A 362 23.94 -2.31 7.37
C GLY A 362 22.62 -2.19 8.11
N CYS A 363 22.54 -1.42 9.19
CA CYS A 363 21.30 -1.17 9.92
C CYS A 363 20.22 -0.54 9.03
N PHE A 364 20.59 0.45 8.21
CA PHE A 364 19.66 1.07 7.25
C PHE A 364 19.18 0.05 6.22
N LEU A 365 20.07 -0.69 5.59
CA LEU A 365 19.71 -1.67 4.56
C LEU A 365 18.84 -2.80 5.10
N LEU A 366 19.23 -3.39 6.25
CA LEU A 366 18.47 -4.46 6.88
C LEU A 366 17.09 -4.00 7.35
N THR A 367 16.99 -2.80 7.89
CA THR A 367 15.71 -2.24 8.33
C THR A 367 14.77 -2.01 7.15
N PHE A 368 15.26 -1.45 6.03
CA PHE A 368 14.47 -1.31 4.82
C PHE A 368 14.05 -2.67 4.23
N TRP A 369 14.96 -3.64 4.24
CA TRP A 369 14.69 -4.96 3.67
C TRP A 369 13.68 -5.76 4.47
N LEU A 370 13.82 -5.75 5.81
CA LEU A 370 13.04 -6.62 6.71
C LEU A 370 11.79 -5.94 7.28
N SER A 371 11.57 -4.65 7.01
CA SER A 371 10.36 -3.97 7.45
C SER A 371 9.16 -4.38 6.60
N PRO A 372 8.08 -4.90 7.22
CA PRO A 372 6.83 -5.14 6.51
C PRO A 372 6.26 -3.88 5.86
N TRP A 373 6.47 -2.72 6.49
CA TRP A 373 5.98 -1.43 6.01
C TRP A 373 6.63 -1.01 4.71
N THR A 374 7.96 -0.98 4.66
CA THR A 374 8.69 -0.63 3.43
C THR A 374 8.45 -1.67 2.32
N ALA A 375 8.39 -2.96 2.65
CA ALA A 375 8.12 -4.00 1.66
C ALA A 375 6.76 -3.84 0.98
N LEU A 376 5.73 -3.44 1.74
CA LEU A 376 4.38 -3.20 1.21
C LEU A 376 4.30 -1.99 0.29
N PHE A 377 4.89 -0.89 0.73
CA PHE A 377 4.87 0.34 -0.05
C PHE A 377 5.74 0.23 -1.30
N ALA A 378 6.83 -0.54 -1.27
CA ALA A 378 7.76 -0.70 -2.38
C ALA A 378 7.11 -1.25 -3.65
N GLN A 379 6.12 -2.14 -3.53
CA GLN A 379 5.39 -2.70 -4.68
C GLN A 379 4.11 -1.93 -5.04
N ASN A 380 3.70 -0.95 -4.22
CA ASN A 380 2.42 -0.28 -4.37
C ASN A 380 2.47 0.79 -5.47
N LEU A 381 1.55 0.69 -6.44
CA LEU A 381 1.52 1.57 -7.61
C LEU A 381 0.94 2.97 -7.32
N TYR A 382 0.11 3.09 -6.28
CA TYR A 382 -0.42 4.39 -5.89
C TYR A 382 0.62 5.23 -5.17
N TRP A 383 1.35 4.61 -4.24
CA TRP A 383 2.28 5.32 -3.37
C TRP A 383 3.63 5.62 -4.01
N VAL A 384 4.11 4.76 -4.93
CA VAL A 384 5.42 4.88 -5.61
C VAL A 384 6.54 5.29 -4.66
N GLU A 385 6.74 4.48 -3.62
CA GLU A 385 7.58 4.73 -2.43
C GLU A 385 8.98 5.29 -2.75
N PHE A 386 9.60 4.83 -3.83
CA PHE A 386 10.92 5.32 -4.23
C PHE A 386 10.98 6.85 -4.36
N THR A 387 9.85 7.50 -4.71
CA THR A 387 9.78 8.96 -4.81
C THR A 387 9.93 9.65 -3.46
N TRP A 388 9.67 8.98 -2.35
CA TRP A 388 9.80 9.53 -1.00
C TRP A 388 11.26 9.58 -0.55
N PHE A 389 12.06 8.58 -0.98
CA PHE A 389 13.42 8.38 -0.51
C PHE A 389 14.50 8.93 -1.46
N ILE A 390 14.17 9.21 -2.73
CA ILE A 390 15.07 9.89 -3.65
C ILE A 390 15.54 11.25 -3.09
N PRO A 391 14.69 12.13 -2.54
CA PRO A 391 15.12 13.37 -1.91
C PRO A 391 16.13 13.15 -0.79
N MET A 392 15.93 12.15 0.07
CA MET A 392 16.88 11.78 1.13
C MET A 392 18.25 11.39 0.57
N ALA A 393 18.28 10.60 -0.51
CA ALA A 393 19.53 10.24 -1.18
C ALA A 393 20.26 11.48 -1.76
N VAL A 394 19.50 12.43 -2.35
CA VAL A 394 20.05 13.70 -2.87
C VAL A 394 20.65 14.55 -1.75
N GLY A 395 19.94 14.69 -0.63
CA GLY A 395 20.44 15.44 0.52
C GLY A 395 21.69 14.82 1.14
N LEU A 396 21.71 13.50 1.25
CA LEU A 396 22.88 12.76 1.74
C LEU A 396 24.09 12.89 0.81
N TYR A 397 23.87 12.84 -0.51
CA TYR A 397 24.92 13.09 -1.50
C TYR A 397 25.47 14.52 -1.40
N CYS A 398 24.60 15.51 -1.22
CA CYS A 398 24.99 16.91 -1.00
C CYS A 398 25.84 17.06 0.27
N SER A 399 25.40 16.47 1.38
CA SER A 399 26.10 16.49 2.66
C SER A 399 27.51 15.86 2.57
N LEU A 400 27.65 14.75 1.84
CA LEU A 400 28.95 14.11 1.57
C LEU A 400 29.89 14.99 0.78
N ASN A 401 29.37 15.80 -0.12
CA ASN A 401 30.15 16.63 -1.05
C ASN A 401 30.00 18.13 -0.76
N ILE A 402 29.78 18.50 0.51
CA ILE A 402 29.44 19.86 0.92
C ILE A 402 30.45 20.91 0.46
N ASN A 403 31.74 20.59 0.38
CA ASN A 403 32.81 21.48 -0.06
C ASN A 403 32.90 21.60 -1.61
N ASN A 404 32.23 20.74 -2.37
CA ASN A 404 32.23 20.77 -3.82
C ASN A 404 31.03 21.59 -4.35
N SER A 405 31.29 22.77 -4.90
CA SER A 405 30.23 23.66 -5.42
C SER A 405 29.43 23.03 -6.54
N LYS A 406 30.06 22.31 -7.47
CA LYS A 406 29.34 21.63 -8.56
C LYS A 406 28.38 20.58 -8.02
N ALA A 407 28.81 19.78 -7.04
CA ALA A 407 27.95 18.80 -6.40
C ALA A 407 26.74 19.44 -5.69
N ARG A 408 26.94 20.61 -5.02
CA ARG A 408 25.82 21.35 -4.41
C ARG A 408 24.80 21.83 -5.44
N TYR A 409 25.25 22.43 -6.56
CA TYR A 409 24.34 22.90 -7.62
C TYR A 409 23.56 21.74 -8.26
N ILE A 410 24.21 20.61 -8.52
CA ILE A 410 23.55 19.39 -9.01
C ILE A 410 22.52 18.93 -7.97
N SER A 411 22.86 18.94 -6.69
CA SER A 411 21.94 18.54 -5.63
C SER A 411 20.74 19.48 -5.52
N TYR A 412 20.91 20.79 -5.71
CA TYR A 412 19.79 21.74 -5.74
C TYR A 412 18.83 21.44 -6.88
N PHE A 413 19.34 21.22 -8.09
CA PHE A 413 18.53 20.83 -9.23
C PHE A 413 17.80 19.51 -9.00
N LEU A 414 18.48 18.49 -8.50
CA LEU A 414 17.88 17.19 -8.20
C LEU A 414 16.87 17.27 -7.06
N ALA A 415 17.06 18.14 -6.08
CA ALA A 415 16.09 18.38 -5.01
C ALA A 415 14.79 18.98 -5.57
N PHE A 416 14.91 20.02 -6.43
CA PHE A 416 13.73 20.58 -7.12
C PHE A 416 12.97 19.51 -7.89
N VAL A 417 13.66 18.77 -8.77
CA VAL A 417 13.04 17.75 -9.63
C VAL A 417 12.42 16.61 -8.82
N SER A 418 13.13 16.11 -7.80
CA SER A 418 12.63 14.99 -7.00
C SER A 418 11.39 15.36 -6.17
N ILE A 419 11.35 16.56 -5.60
CA ILE A 419 10.16 17.05 -4.87
C ILE A 419 9.02 17.34 -5.84
N LEU A 420 9.29 17.93 -7.00
CA LEU A 420 8.29 18.14 -8.04
C LEU A 420 7.63 16.80 -8.45
N ILE A 421 8.43 15.80 -8.80
CA ILE A 421 7.92 14.47 -9.18
C ILE A 421 7.14 13.83 -8.03
N LYS A 422 7.68 13.87 -6.80
CA LYS A 422 6.99 13.34 -5.63
C LYS A 422 5.61 13.96 -5.44
N CYS A 423 5.51 15.29 -5.55
CA CYS A 423 4.24 16.00 -5.37
C CYS A 423 3.26 15.79 -6.52
N LEU A 424 3.74 15.62 -7.74
CA LEU A 424 2.90 15.25 -8.89
C LEU A 424 2.37 13.81 -8.78
N CYS A 425 3.07 12.92 -8.07
CA CYS A 425 2.55 11.58 -7.74
C CYS A 425 1.59 11.61 -6.54
N GLY A 426 1.75 12.54 -5.60
CA GLY A 426 0.90 12.70 -4.43
C GLY A 426 1.55 13.58 -3.37
N TYR A 427 0.73 14.17 -2.49
CA TYR A 427 1.19 15.11 -1.46
C TYR A 427 1.42 14.45 -0.10
N GLU A 428 1.10 13.17 0.04
CA GLU A 428 1.24 12.44 1.29
C GLU A 428 2.69 12.43 1.76
N TYR A 429 2.87 12.59 3.05
CA TYR A 429 4.18 12.58 3.73
C TYR A 429 5.16 13.68 3.30
N ILE A 430 4.68 14.74 2.62
CA ILE A 430 5.58 15.74 2.01
C ILE A 430 6.51 16.40 3.05
N SER A 431 6.05 16.67 4.27
CA SER A 431 6.91 17.24 5.32
C SER A 431 8.02 16.26 5.72
N ALA A 432 7.72 14.98 5.89
CA ALA A 432 8.72 13.96 6.20
C ALA A 432 9.73 13.78 5.05
N VAL A 433 9.25 13.85 3.80
CA VAL A 433 10.10 13.78 2.60
C VAL A 433 11.03 15.00 2.50
N MET A 434 10.51 16.22 2.72
CA MET A 434 11.33 17.44 2.71
C MET A 434 12.30 17.49 3.89
N MET A 435 11.89 17.06 5.07
CA MET A 435 12.80 16.91 6.21
C MET A 435 13.86 15.83 5.93
N GLY A 436 13.50 14.70 5.32
CA GLY A 436 14.42 13.66 4.90
C GLY A 436 15.51 14.16 3.95
N LEU A 437 15.17 15.06 3.02
CA LEU A 437 16.12 15.73 2.13
C LEU A 437 17.22 16.47 2.90
N ILE A 438 16.91 17.14 4.00
CA ILE A 438 17.85 17.95 4.75
C ILE A 438 18.41 17.28 6.02
N THR A 439 17.92 16.11 6.40
CA THR A 439 18.23 15.40 7.67
C THR A 439 19.73 15.34 7.94
N PHE A 440 20.52 14.86 6.98
CA PHE A 440 21.96 14.65 7.19
C PHE A 440 22.76 15.97 7.19
N MET A 441 22.28 16.98 6.47
CA MET A 441 22.87 18.33 6.53
C MET A 441 22.56 19.03 7.84
N LEU A 442 21.34 18.88 8.38
CA LEU A 442 20.97 19.39 9.70
C LEU A 442 21.79 18.73 10.82
N THR A 443 22.01 17.42 10.71
CA THR A 443 22.88 16.69 11.64
C THR A 443 24.30 17.24 11.63
N ASP A 444 24.88 17.47 10.43
CA ASP A 444 26.20 18.05 10.28
C ASP A 444 26.26 19.50 10.80
N LEU A 445 25.18 20.29 10.57
CA LEU A 445 25.06 21.66 11.06
C LEU A 445 25.09 21.70 12.59
N ILE A 446 24.30 20.85 13.25
CA ILE A 446 24.29 20.75 14.72
C ILE A 446 25.71 20.39 15.22
N ALA A 447 26.36 19.42 14.61
CA ALA A 447 27.72 19.03 14.97
C ALA A 447 28.74 20.18 14.77
N ALA A 448 28.62 20.93 13.68
CA ALA A 448 29.51 22.08 13.41
C ALA A 448 29.28 23.23 14.40
N ILE A 449 28.03 23.50 14.80
CA ILE A 449 27.72 24.51 15.81
C ILE A 449 28.30 24.11 17.17
N LEU A 450 28.13 22.89 17.59
CA LEU A 450 28.61 22.38 18.88
C LEU A 450 30.14 22.30 18.94
N SER A 451 30.80 21.99 17.81
CA SER A 451 32.26 22.02 17.68
C SER A 451 32.81 23.43 17.48
N ARG A 452 31.95 24.47 17.43
CA ARG A 452 32.32 25.88 17.19
C ARG A 452 33.03 26.13 15.86
N ASP A 453 32.87 25.26 14.86
CA ASP A 453 33.36 25.46 13.51
C ASP A 453 32.45 26.41 12.74
N LYS A 454 32.68 27.72 12.91
CA LYS A 454 31.85 28.76 12.29
C LYS A 454 31.81 28.69 10.77
N GLY A 455 32.95 28.40 10.14
CA GLY A 455 33.07 28.33 8.68
C GLY A 455 32.17 27.22 8.10
N LYS A 456 32.31 26.03 8.66
CA LYS A 456 31.49 24.86 8.28
C LYS A 456 30.02 25.06 8.61
N ALA A 457 29.70 25.63 9.77
CA ALA A 457 28.31 25.90 10.18
C ALA A 457 27.62 26.87 9.22
N ILE A 458 28.27 27.98 8.81
CA ILE A 458 27.72 28.92 7.83
C ILE A 458 27.50 28.25 6.46
N LEU A 459 28.48 27.48 5.99
CA LEU A 459 28.34 26.75 4.71
C LEU A 459 27.18 25.77 4.73
N LEU A 460 27.08 24.98 5.79
CA LEU A 460 25.96 24.01 5.99
C LEU A 460 24.62 24.72 6.11
N PHE A 461 24.52 25.75 6.92
CA PHE A 461 23.31 26.53 7.07
C PHE A 461 22.83 27.09 5.71
N ARG A 462 23.72 27.79 5.00
CA ARG A 462 23.40 28.34 3.68
C ARG A 462 22.97 27.26 2.69
N THR A 463 23.66 26.11 2.66
CA THR A 463 23.37 25.02 1.75
C THR A 463 22.01 24.38 2.09
N THR A 464 21.74 24.12 3.38
CA THR A 464 20.48 23.57 3.86
C THR A 464 19.30 24.51 3.58
N PHE A 465 19.50 25.80 3.81
CA PHE A 465 18.48 26.82 3.52
C PHE A 465 18.15 26.88 2.03
N ILE A 466 19.14 26.93 1.15
CA ILE A 466 18.92 26.92 -0.31
C ILE A 466 18.25 25.59 -0.72
N MET A 467 18.66 24.47 -0.16
CA MET A 467 18.07 23.17 -0.44
C MET A 467 16.57 23.14 -0.07
N GLY A 468 16.23 23.67 1.10
CA GLY A 468 14.82 23.81 1.52
C GLY A 468 14.03 24.75 0.60
N LEU A 469 14.63 25.85 0.17
CA LEU A 469 13.98 26.82 -0.72
C LEU A 469 13.70 26.21 -2.11
N VAL A 470 14.66 25.51 -2.70
CA VAL A 470 14.44 24.87 -4.02
C VAL A 470 13.48 23.70 -3.93
N ALA A 471 13.45 22.97 -2.81
CA ALA A 471 12.44 21.96 -2.54
C ALA A 471 11.04 22.58 -2.47
N LEU A 472 10.89 23.71 -1.76
CA LEU A 472 9.63 24.46 -1.69
C LEU A 472 9.19 24.96 -3.08
N LEU A 473 10.12 25.41 -3.92
CA LEU A 473 9.82 25.78 -5.31
C LEU A 473 9.31 24.57 -6.11
N GLY A 474 9.90 23.39 -5.93
CA GLY A 474 9.41 22.15 -6.55
C GLY A 474 7.98 21.80 -6.11
N PHE A 475 7.69 21.94 -4.83
CA PHE A 475 6.34 21.76 -4.27
C PHE A 475 5.34 22.77 -4.85
N ILE A 476 5.69 24.07 -4.88
CA ILE A 476 4.84 25.12 -5.45
C ILE A 476 4.57 24.84 -6.94
N ALA A 477 5.59 24.47 -7.70
CA ALA A 477 5.43 24.13 -9.11
C ALA A 477 4.44 22.97 -9.32
N ALA A 478 4.51 21.93 -8.49
CA ALA A 478 3.56 20.83 -8.53
C ALA A 478 2.13 21.28 -8.19
N ILE A 479 1.96 22.13 -7.18
CA ILE A 479 0.64 22.69 -6.83
C ILE A 479 0.10 23.52 -7.99
N CYS A 480 0.91 24.35 -8.63
CA CYS A 480 0.46 25.15 -9.77
C CYS A 480 0.01 24.26 -10.95
N MET A 481 0.77 23.21 -11.27
CA MET A 481 0.40 22.26 -12.32
C MET A 481 -0.92 21.54 -11.99
N HIS A 482 -1.09 21.11 -10.76
CA HIS A 482 -2.32 20.46 -10.30
C HIS A 482 -3.50 21.46 -10.25
N ALA A 483 -3.27 22.70 -9.81
CA ALA A 483 -4.29 23.73 -9.72
C ALA A 483 -4.83 24.14 -11.10
N ILE A 484 -3.95 24.27 -12.10
CA ILE A 484 -4.37 24.53 -13.50
C ILE A 484 -5.32 23.42 -13.96
N LEU A 485 -5.00 22.16 -13.68
CA LEU A 485 -5.87 21.03 -14.02
C LEU A 485 -7.17 21.06 -13.22
N ARG A 486 -7.11 21.31 -11.91
CA ARG A 486 -8.25 21.33 -11.00
C ARG A 486 -9.24 22.46 -11.26
N GLY A 487 -8.73 23.59 -11.72
CA GLY A 487 -9.52 24.80 -12.09
C GLY A 487 -9.84 24.88 -13.58
N ASN A 488 -9.74 23.79 -14.33
CA ASN A 488 -10.03 23.76 -15.78
C ASN A 488 -9.31 24.89 -16.56
N GLY A 489 -8.04 25.12 -16.25
CA GLY A 489 -7.21 26.18 -16.83
C GLY A 489 -7.10 27.44 -15.95
N ASN A 490 -7.95 27.63 -14.96
CA ASN A 490 -7.91 28.76 -14.03
C ASN A 490 -7.07 28.41 -12.78
N LEU A 491 -5.84 28.93 -12.73
CA LEU A 491 -4.90 28.68 -11.64
C LEU A 491 -5.46 29.08 -10.26
N LEU A 492 -6.08 30.27 -10.16
CA LEU A 492 -6.55 30.80 -8.89
C LEU A 492 -7.72 29.97 -8.32
N GLU A 493 -8.66 29.63 -9.16
CA GLU A 493 -9.80 28.78 -8.82
C GLU A 493 -9.33 27.38 -8.38
N GLY A 494 -8.36 26.81 -9.10
CA GLY A 494 -7.75 25.55 -8.73
C GLY A 494 -7.05 25.59 -7.37
N ILE A 495 -6.27 26.64 -7.07
CA ILE A 495 -5.63 26.82 -5.76
C ILE A 495 -6.67 26.92 -4.65
N ILE A 496 -7.73 27.74 -4.83
CA ILE A 496 -8.80 27.87 -3.86
C ILE A 496 -9.51 26.53 -3.60
N THR A 497 -9.78 25.78 -4.66
CA THR A 497 -10.43 24.47 -4.55
C THR A 497 -9.53 23.46 -3.83
N ILE A 498 -8.24 23.37 -4.17
CA ILE A 498 -7.29 22.50 -3.46
C ILE A 498 -7.20 22.89 -1.98
N PHE A 499 -7.12 24.18 -1.68
CA PHE A 499 -7.02 24.65 -0.30
C PHE A 499 -8.26 24.27 0.52
N LYS A 500 -9.46 24.57 0.01
CA LYS A 500 -10.73 24.32 0.69
C LYS A 500 -11.02 22.80 0.83
N SER A 501 -10.88 22.04 -0.24
CA SER A 501 -11.30 20.63 -0.29
C SER A 501 -10.25 19.67 0.27
N ASP A 502 -8.95 19.99 0.13
CA ASP A 502 -7.88 19.03 0.44
C ASP A 502 -7.04 19.47 1.63
N VAL A 503 -6.58 20.73 1.68
CA VAL A 503 -5.68 21.19 2.75
C VAL A 503 -6.44 21.34 4.07
N LEU A 504 -7.54 22.08 4.10
CA LEU A 504 -8.31 22.31 5.32
C LEU A 504 -8.83 21.00 5.91
N ARG A 505 -9.34 20.09 5.09
CA ARG A 505 -9.82 18.79 5.55
C ARG A 505 -8.73 17.94 6.21
N ARG A 506 -7.48 18.03 5.74
CA ARG A 506 -6.35 17.24 6.26
C ARG A 506 -5.71 17.84 7.49
N THR A 507 -5.83 19.15 7.68
CA THR A 507 -5.17 19.86 8.77
C THR A 507 -6.07 20.06 9.99
N ALA A 508 -7.10 20.89 9.93
CA ALA A 508 -7.99 21.14 11.06
C ALA A 508 -9.23 22.01 10.77
N GLY A 509 -9.61 22.21 9.51
CA GLY A 509 -10.56 23.28 9.17
C GLY A 509 -11.71 22.94 8.22
N ALA A 510 -12.13 21.68 8.10
CA ALA A 510 -13.26 21.34 7.23
C ALA A 510 -14.61 21.71 7.85
N ASP A 511 -15.61 22.00 7.00
CA ASP A 511 -16.98 22.21 7.44
C ASP A 511 -17.54 20.92 8.07
N LEU A 512 -17.82 21.00 9.37
CA LEU A 512 -18.21 19.85 10.18
C LEU A 512 -19.54 19.24 9.73
N ASN A 513 -20.42 19.99 9.09
CA ASN A 513 -21.75 19.52 8.67
C ASN A 513 -21.71 18.58 7.47
N GLN A 514 -20.56 18.46 6.80
CA GLN A 514 -20.38 17.60 5.62
C GLN A 514 -19.51 16.37 5.91
N LEU A 515 -19.13 16.12 7.16
CA LEU A 515 -18.19 15.08 7.54
C LEU A 515 -18.91 13.86 8.13
N SER A 516 -18.44 12.65 7.78
CA SER A 516 -18.83 11.43 8.46
C SER A 516 -18.35 11.40 9.92
N ALA A 517 -19.01 10.64 10.80
CA ALA A 517 -18.71 10.56 12.23
C ALA A 517 -17.21 10.31 12.53
N ASN A 518 -16.56 9.42 11.75
CA ASN A 518 -15.13 9.10 11.91
C ASN A 518 -14.21 10.30 11.65
N LEU A 519 -14.63 11.26 10.82
CA LEU A 519 -13.88 12.47 10.55
C LEU A 519 -14.07 13.52 11.66
N TRP A 520 -15.20 13.52 12.34
CA TRP A 520 -15.47 14.35 13.50
C TRP A 520 -14.45 14.11 14.62
N ASP A 521 -14.23 12.85 14.98
CA ASP A 521 -13.26 12.48 16.02
C ASP A 521 -11.85 12.93 15.64
N SER A 522 -11.49 12.81 14.37
CA SER A 522 -10.17 13.24 13.87
C SER A 522 -9.92 14.74 13.99
N MET A 523 -10.97 15.54 13.86
CA MET A 523 -10.88 17.00 13.99
C MET A 523 -10.72 17.42 15.45
N ASN A 524 -11.42 16.75 16.36
CA ASN A 524 -11.43 17.05 17.80
C ASN A 524 -10.20 16.49 18.53
N ALA A 525 -9.58 15.43 18.03
CA ALA A 525 -8.40 14.83 18.64
C ALA A 525 -7.26 15.84 18.78
N SER A 526 -6.58 15.85 19.92
CA SER A 526 -5.38 16.66 20.13
C SER A 526 -4.19 16.10 19.33
N VAL A 527 -3.23 16.98 19.02
CA VAL A 527 -1.96 16.56 18.40
C VAL A 527 -1.25 15.51 19.25
N TRP A 528 -1.34 15.64 20.58
CA TRP A 528 -0.73 14.69 21.52
C TRP A 528 -1.40 13.33 21.48
N GLU A 529 -2.71 13.27 21.42
CA GLU A 529 -3.46 12.01 21.26
C GLU A 529 -3.07 11.29 19.97
N VAL A 530 -3.05 12.04 18.85
CA VAL A 530 -2.64 11.46 17.56
C VAL A 530 -1.20 10.95 17.64
N PHE A 531 -0.30 11.75 18.21
CA PHE A 531 1.10 11.36 18.40
C PHE A 531 1.24 10.05 19.21
N CYS A 532 0.52 9.92 20.31
CA CYS A 532 0.59 8.71 21.15
C CYS A 532 0.15 7.44 20.42
N ARG A 533 -0.81 7.53 19.48
CA ARG A 533 -1.25 6.38 18.67
C ARG A 533 -0.12 5.76 17.85
N TYR A 534 0.87 6.55 17.44
CA TYR A 534 1.99 6.11 16.60
C TYR A 534 3.07 5.32 17.34
N PHE A 535 2.92 5.11 18.64
CA PHE A 535 3.80 4.22 19.42
C PHE A 535 3.22 2.82 19.64
N HIS A 536 2.07 2.52 19.06
CA HIS A 536 1.45 1.19 19.11
C HIS A 536 1.45 0.57 17.73
N PHE A 537 2.25 -0.45 17.56
CA PHE A 537 2.33 -1.22 16.31
C PHE A 537 1.53 -2.51 16.43
N ASP A 538 0.67 -2.77 15.45
CA ASP A 538 -0.07 -4.04 15.32
C ASP A 538 0.73 -5.10 14.57
N THR A 539 1.82 -4.70 13.91
CA THR A 539 2.65 -5.56 13.07
C THR A 539 4.10 -5.53 13.55
N ASP A 540 4.95 -6.40 12.99
CA ASP A 540 6.38 -6.37 13.28
C ASP A 540 7.01 -5.03 12.84
N ILE A 541 7.98 -4.55 13.61
CA ILE A 541 8.82 -3.40 13.25
C ILE A 541 9.76 -3.81 12.12
N ILE A 542 10.45 -4.90 12.31
CA ILE A 542 11.17 -5.68 11.31
C ILE A 542 10.84 -7.15 11.58
N VAL A 543 10.93 -7.99 10.57
CA VAL A 543 10.62 -9.43 10.69
C VAL A 543 11.26 -10.03 11.95
N GLY A 544 10.43 -10.62 12.81
CA GLY A 544 10.84 -11.23 14.09
C GLY A 544 10.97 -10.25 15.27
N ILE A 545 10.74 -8.95 15.08
CA ILE A 545 10.70 -7.96 16.17
C ILE A 545 9.28 -7.38 16.25
N PRO A 546 8.46 -7.84 17.20
CA PRO A 546 7.07 -7.43 17.29
C PRO A 546 6.92 -5.94 17.63
N GLY A 547 5.87 -5.32 17.10
CA GLY A 547 5.55 -3.90 17.26
C GLY A 547 5.45 -3.45 18.72
N LYS A 548 5.08 -4.35 19.64
CA LYS A 548 5.07 -4.09 21.09
C LYS A 548 6.42 -3.61 21.64
N LEU A 549 7.52 -3.95 20.98
CA LEU A 549 8.86 -3.53 21.38
C LEU A 549 9.27 -2.17 20.83
N PHE A 550 8.42 -1.49 20.06
CA PHE A 550 8.78 -0.22 19.44
C PHE A 550 9.19 0.85 20.47
N GLN A 551 8.41 1.00 21.54
CA GLN A 551 8.74 1.96 22.60
C GLN A 551 10.10 1.65 23.25
N VAL A 552 10.40 0.37 23.47
CA VAL A 552 11.68 -0.07 24.04
C VAL A 552 12.83 0.30 23.09
N ILE A 553 12.67 0.04 21.78
CA ILE A 553 13.67 0.41 20.78
C ILE A 553 13.89 1.92 20.72
N CYS A 554 12.87 2.73 20.95
CA CYS A 554 13.00 4.18 21.02
C CYS A 554 13.72 4.65 22.31
N ILE A 555 13.50 4.01 23.44
CA ILE A 555 14.02 4.44 24.75
C ILE A 555 15.47 3.98 24.97
N ILE A 556 15.87 2.80 24.53
CA ILE A 556 17.24 2.26 24.72
C ILE A 556 18.32 3.26 24.26
N PRO A 557 18.25 3.91 23.09
CA PRO A 557 19.22 4.92 22.69
C PRO A 557 19.39 6.04 23.69
N LEU A 558 18.33 6.50 24.34
CA LEU A 558 18.39 7.56 25.36
C LEU A 558 19.18 7.09 26.57
N GLY A 559 18.97 5.85 27.02
CA GLY A 559 19.79 5.22 28.08
C GLY A 559 21.27 5.12 27.70
N ILE A 560 21.55 4.72 26.45
CA ILE A 560 22.93 4.66 25.92
C ILE A 560 23.56 6.06 25.91
N PHE A 561 22.83 7.09 25.46
CA PHE A 561 23.34 8.46 25.45
C PHE A 561 23.60 8.96 26.88
N ALA A 562 22.73 8.68 27.84
CA ALA A 562 22.94 9.03 29.25
C ALA A 562 24.19 8.32 29.83
N TYR A 563 24.38 7.04 29.53
CA TYR A 563 25.55 6.28 29.92
C TYR A 563 26.85 6.83 29.27
N ASP A 564 26.83 7.08 27.95
CA ASP A 564 27.98 7.62 27.22
C ASP A 564 28.30 9.06 27.70
N PHE A 565 27.28 9.86 28.06
CA PHE A 565 27.48 11.19 28.66
C PHE A 565 28.16 11.12 30.03
N HIS A 566 27.68 10.24 30.89
CA HIS A 566 28.30 10.01 32.21
C HIS A 566 29.78 9.62 32.09
N ASN A 567 30.09 8.76 31.11
CA ASN A 567 31.46 8.30 30.84
C ASN A 567 32.27 9.26 29.95
N ARG A 568 31.78 10.46 29.64
CA ARG A 568 32.42 11.46 28.75
C ARG A 568 32.78 10.92 27.35
N LYS A 569 31.98 9.97 26.85
CA LYS A 569 32.16 9.33 25.53
C LYS A 569 31.00 9.63 24.56
N LEU A 570 30.16 10.63 24.90
CA LEU A 570 28.96 10.96 24.12
C LEU A 570 29.31 11.37 22.69
N ASP A 571 28.77 10.66 21.71
CA ASP A 571 28.86 11.00 20.30
C ASP A 571 27.71 11.93 19.92
N VAL A 572 28.05 13.21 19.77
CA VAL A 572 27.10 14.29 19.43
C VAL A 572 26.39 14.01 18.09
N ILE A 573 27.08 13.39 17.13
CA ILE A 573 26.49 13.08 15.83
C ILE A 573 25.35 12.07 15.97
N LYS A 574 25.50 11.05 16.82
CA LYS A 574 24.45 10.07 17.08
C LYS A 574 23.24 10.69 17.76
N VAL A 575 23.46 11.59 18.72
CA VAL A 575 22.37 12.35 19.38
C VAL A 575 21.66 13.24 18.37
N ALA A 576 22.40 13.97 17.53
CA ALA A 576 21.82 14.82 16.50
C ALA A 576 21.03 14.00 15.46
N LEU A 577 21.56 12.85 15.02
CA LEU A 577 20.86 11.91 14.12
C LEU A 577 19.54 11.45 14.75
N TYR A 578 19.58 11.02 16.02
CA TYR A 578 18.39 10.56 16.72
C TYR A 578 17.29 11.65 16.77
N ILE A 579 17.65 12.86 17.15
CA ILE A 579 16.71 13.98 17.27
C ILE A 579 16.17 14.37 15.89
N VAL A 580 17.06 14.55 14.89
CA VAL A 580 16.64 15.04 13.57
C VAL A 580 15.79 13.99 12.85
N THR A 581 16.12 12.70 12.93
CA THR A 581 15.30 11.65 12.31
C THR A 581 13.97 11.45 13.04
N PHE A 582 13.92 11.62 14.36
CA PHE A 582 12.67 11.66 15.11
C PHE A 582 11.77 12.81 14.63
N LEU A 583 12.30 14.03 14.55
CA LEU A 583 11.57 15.19 14.06
C LEU A 583 11.11 15.00 12.60
N THR A 584 11.92 14.36 11.77
CA THR A 584 11.55 13.99 10.40
C THR A 584 10.31 13.11 10.39
N SER A 585 10.31 12.04 11.18
CA SER A 585 9.21 11.08 11.25
C SER A 585 7.91 11.71 11.75
N ILE A 586 7.96 12.54 12.80
CA ILE A 586 6.76 13.15 13.38
C ILE A 586 6.24 14.38 12.61
N SER A 587 7.02 14.94 11.71
CA SER A 587 6.68 16.18 11.00
C SER A 587 5.33 16.11 10.27
N TRP A 588 5.02 14.96 9.65
CA TRP A 588 3.73 14.74 8.98
C TRP A 588 2.59 14.54 9.97
N ILE A 589 2.84 13.85 11.08
CA ILE A 589 1.84 13.60 12.13
C ILE A 589 1.33 14.93 12.69
N VAL A 590 2.24 15.88 12.88
CA VAL A 590 1.91 17.22 13.39
C VAL A 590 1.24 18.07 12.32
N LEU A 591 1.77 18.09 11.09
CA LEU A 591 1.26 18.95 10.02
C LEU A 591 -0.13 18.50 9.52
N ALA A 592 -0.33 17.21 9.38
CA ALA A 592 -1.56 16.62 8.87
C ALA A 592 -2.28 15.80 9.96
N LYS A 593 -2.58 16.43 11.08
CA LYS A 593 -3.14 15.81 12.29
C LYS A 593 -4.37 14.95 12.00
N SER A 594 -5.38 15.53 11.35
CA SER A 594 -6.64 14.82 11.07
C SER A 594 -6.45 13.65 10.12
N HIS A 595 -5.65 13.82 9.08
CA HIS A 595 -5.28 12.72 8.17
C HIS A 595 -4.52 11.61 8.92
N SER A 596 -3.61 11.98 9.81
CA SER A 596 -2.84 11.03 10.61
C SER A 596 -3.71 10.28 11.61
N TYR A 597 -4.74 10.90 12.18
CA TYR A 597 -5.70 10.24 13.05
C TYR A 597 -6.45 9.12 12.33
N VAL A 598 -6.98 9.42 11.14
CA VAL A 598 -7.80 8.47 10.35
C VAL A 598 -6.95 7.34 9.78
N HIS A 599 -5.72 7.63 9.36
CA HIS A 599 -4.84 6.71 8.66
C HIS A 599 -3.67 6.21 9.51
N THR A 600 -3.87 6.04 10.82
CA THR A 600 -2.82 5.53 11.73
C THR A 600 -2.21 4.23 11.20
N PHE A 601 -3.06 3.31 10.71
CA PHE A 601 -2.67 2.01 10.17
C PHE A 601 -1.75 2.07 8.93
N LEU A 602 -1.65 3.21 8.23
CA LEU A 602 -0.76 3.42 7.09
C LEU A 602 0.53 4.13 7.48
N ASN A 603 0.40 5.12 8.36
CA ASN A 603 1.44 6.12 8.56
C ASN A 603 2.59 5.65 9.46
N PHE A 604 2.57 4.42 9.97
CA PHE A 604 3.73 3.84 10.68
C PHE A 604 4.99 3.79 9.80
N VAL A 605 4.85 3.78 8.48
CA VAL A 605 5.99 3.90 7.55
C VAL A 605 6.83 5.16 7.80
N LEU A 606 6.27 6.21 8.40
CA LEU A 606 6.98 7.44 8.73
C LEU A 606 8.19 7.21 9.67
N TRP A 607 8.11 6.21 10.54
CA TRP A 607 9.23 5.87 11.41
C TRP A 607 10.47 5.35 10.67
N TYR A 608 10.29 4.90 9.42
CA TYR A 608 11.38 4.41 8.55
C TYR A 608 12.04 5.52 7.71
N PHE A 609 11.67 6.79 7.94
CA PHE A 609 12.41 7.94 7.39
C PHE A 609 13.71 8.23 8.17
N GLY A 610 14.33 7.20 8.70
CA GLY A 610 15.63 7.22 9.36
C GLY A 610 15.58 6.93 10.87
N PHE A 611 14.45 7.13 11.56
CA PHE A 611 14.40 7.04 13.01
C PHE A 611 14.60 5.62 13.53
N VAL A 612 13.86 4.63 13.02
CA VAL A 612 14.05 3.22 13.41
C VAL A 612 15.47 2.77 13.08
N GLN A 613 15.97 3.13 11.90
CA GLN A 613 17.32 2.80 11.45
C GLN A 613 18.38 3.36 12.40
N VAL A 614 18.23 4.59 12.85
CA VAL A 614 19.17 5.23 13.80
C VAL A 614 19.07 4.61 15.17
N CYS A 615 17.86 4.28 15.67
CA CYS A 615 17.70 3.57 16.94
C CYS A 615 18.42 2.22 16.92
N VAL A 616 18.18 1.43 15.86
CA VAL A 616 18.84 0.13 15.66
C VAL A 616 20.37 0.31 15.58
N TYR A 617 20.83 1.32 14.82
CA TYR A 617 22.26 1.61 14.72
C TYR A 617 22.91 1.95 16.07
N VAL A 618 22.30 2.83 16.87
CA VAL A 618 22.85 3.23 18.17
C VAL A 618 22.98 2.02 19.10
N ILE A 619 21.97 1.14 19.11
CA ILE A 619 21.96 -0.09 19.89
C ILE A 619 23.10 -1.03 19.43
N PHE A 620 23.15 -1.34 18.13
CA PHE A 620 24.17 -2.26 17.60
C PHE A 620 25.60 -1.73 17.76
N ASP A 621 25.83 -0.44 17.54
CA ASP A 621 27.14 0.16 17.70
C ASP A 621 27.60 0.13 19.16
N HIS A 622 26.69 0.36 20.13
CA HIS A 622 27.00 0.24 21.53
C HIS A 622 27.42 -1.17 21.90
N PHE A 623 26.62 -2.18 21.52
CA PHE A 623 26.97 -3.58 21.77
C PHE A 623 28.27 -4.00 21.10
N SER A 624 28.53 -3.57 19.87
CA SER A 624 29.77 -3.84 19.15
C SER A 624 30.99 -3.30 19.89
N ARG A 625 30.89 -2.10 20.47
CA ARG A 625 31.95 -1.48 21.27
C ARG A 625 32.20 -2.25 22.56
N VAL A 626 31.15 -2.67 23.28
CA VAL A 626 31.26 -3.44 24.52
C VAL A 626 31.91 -4.79 24.27
N VAL A 627 31.49 -5.53 23.25
CA VAL A 627 32.08 -6.83 22.89
C VAL A 627 33.55 -6.69 22.49
N SER A 628 33.90 -5.63 21.78
CA SER A 628 35.28 -5.38 21.36
C SER A 628 36.20 -5.05 22.55
N SER A 629 35.71 -4.30 23.56
CA SER A 629 36.48 -3.98 24.75
C SER A 629 36.77 -5.24 25.61
N HIS A 630 35.78 -6.11 25.81
CA HIS A 630 35.98 -7.36 26.55
C HIS A 630 36.94 -8.33 25.86
N ARG A 631 36.96 -8.34 24.50
CA ARG A 631 37.96 -9.16 23.78
C ARG A 631 39.38 -8.63 23.93
N ALA A 632 39.55 -7.32 24.00
CA ALA A 632 40.86 -6.71 24.20
C ALA A 632 41.39 -6.97 25.65
N GLU A 633 40.49 -6.93 26.65
CA GLU A 633 40.83 -7.22 28.03
C GLU A 633 41.13 -8.72 28.29
N GLY A 634 40.51 -9.64 27.54
CA GLY A 634 40.76 -11.09 27.65
C GLY A 634 42.01 -11.59 26.90
N GLN A 635 42.71 -10.70 26.16
CA GLN A 635 43.95 -11.03 25.47
C GLN A 635 45.23 -10.48 26.19
N VAL A 636 45.06 -9.78 27.29
CA VAL A 636 46.11 -9.38 28.20
C VAL A 636 46.18 -10.33 29.40
#